data_5b523b7fc0474cfb30aceccff870610e
#
_entry.id   5b523b7fc0474cfb30aceccff870610e
#
_cell.length_a   1.000
_cell.length_b   1.000
_cell.length_c   1.000
_cell.angle_alpha   90.00
_cell.angle_beta   90.00
_cell.angle_gamma   90.00
#
_symmetry.space_group_name_H-M   'P 1'
#
loop_
_entity.id
_entity.type
_entity.pdbx_description
1 polymer ?
#
loop_
_entity_poly.entity_id
_entity_poly.type
_entity_poly.pdbx_seq_one_letter_code
_entity_poly.pdbx_strand_id
1 'polypeptide(L)'
;MLTLKSITKDYLAGDMSVHALRGVSISFRESEFVSVLGPSGCGKTTLLNIIGGLDKYTEGDLIINGRSTKEYGDKDWDTYRNHSIGFVFQTYNLIPHQSVLANVELALTISGVSRAERRERAVRVLEKVGLGDQLYKKPNQMSGGQMQRVAIARALINDPDILLADEPTGALDSETSVQIMELLKEIAQDKLVVMVTHNPDLAERYSTRIVRLLDGEVKGDTDPFDPETVPVKAEETGKKRPSMSFFTALSLSLNNLMTKKARTILTAFAGSIGIIGIALILSLSNGIQTYIDRVQEDTLSSYPLTIEAEAADLGSMVEALSGAHGEAADGAQHELDAVYSNVVMYDLMDSLNTMDVNTNNLKAFKEFIESGDSGLEDYVSAIQYGYDLGFDVYTRDADGKVVKSDVISLLNDMMGSVYGGDFSSYFDTMGDFYSSFEVWQEMLPGEGGSLIDDTVLGQYDVIYGSWPQSYDEVVLIVDKNNEVSDLVLYSLGLRTEEQMADGFEASMSGETLDAEVESWSYEELCGLSFKLIARPEYYVCDEETGGYTDLTATSAGMDYLYDSKDRGISLKISGIVRQNEDAVAGMMTGAIGYTSALTDKVIELSNEADIVKAQLADPGTDAILGLPFATGEEPEPTLDEIKADVDEYIEGLDVSGRAALYTDLTERAPEDYVELTVEQAMQGMTREYIEEMMLEGYAVEMGVDPETIREYIADMDDETLMDYVREMTAEAVREQYADAARAQLAAMSAEQLAMALSMSPLTDEQYEYVYAEKLPPKYSESTYEENLELLGYVDKDSPSSISLYAASFADKDEIARIISEYNAAVEDEEDEISYTDYVAILMSSVSTIINAISYVLIAFVAISLVVSSIMIGIITYISVLERTKEIGILRSIGASKRDVSNVFNAETLIEGFAAGVIGIGVTLLLIIPINAIVQNLTGIESLRAILPASGGVALVVISMILTFIAGLIPSGFAARRDPVEALRTE
;
A
#
# COMPACT_ATOMS: atom_id res chain seq x y z
N MET A 1 -0.20 -1.07 -74.85
CA MET A 1 0.93 -0.98 -75.78
C MET A 1 2.18 -0.51 -75.04
N LEU A 2 3.34 -1.19 -75.23
CA LEU A 2 4.59 -0.99 -74.54
C LEU A 2 5.69 -0.50 -75.51
N THR A 3 6.40 0.62 -75.13
CA THR A 3 7.45 1.17 -75.97
C THR A 3 8.64 1.60 -75.13
N LEU A 4 9.85 1.15 -75.46
CA LEU A 4 11.10 1.55 -74.96
C LEU A 4 11.78 2.52 -75.89
N LYS A 5 12.22 3.68 -75.38
CA LYS A 5 12.91 4.69 -76.19
C LYS A 5 14.30 4.94 -75.62
N SER A 6 15.36 4.49 -76.31
CA SER A 6 16.76 4.70 -75.94
C SER A 6 17.11 4.35 -74.47
N ILE A 7 16.57 3.20 -74.01
CA ILE A 7 16.79 2.76 -72.59
C ILE A 7 18.27 2.37 -72.41
N THR A 8 18.89 2.99 -71.41
CA THR A 8 20.21 2.61 -70.89
C THR A 8 20.08 2.10 -69.43
N LYS A 9 20.95 1.19 -69.08
CA LYS A 9 21.06 0.74 -67.68
C LYS A 9 22.53 0.50 -67.30
N ASP A 10 22.97 1.19 -66.30
CA ASP A 10 24.31 1.10 -65.70
C ASP A 10 24.21 0.55 -64.27
N TYR A 11 25.05 -0.41 -63.96
CA TYR A 11 25.25 -0.92 -62.61
C TYR A 11 26.63 -0.49 -62.12
N LEU A 12 26.69 -0.03 -60.86
CA LEU A 12 27.91 0.30 -60.17
C LEU A 12 28.43 -0.98 -59.48
N ALA A 13 29.58 -1.46 -59.89
CA ALA A 13 30.30 -2.58 -59.24
C ALA A 13 31.60 -2.02 -58.63
N GLY A 14 31.56 -1.56 -57.41
CA GLY A 14 32.63 -0.76 -56.77
C GLY A 14 32.87 0.56 -57.54
N ASP A 15 34.07 0.80 -58.03
CA ASP A 15 34.41 1.98 -58.81
C ASP A 15 34.17 1.81 -60.34
N MET A 16 33.72 0.65 -60.81
CA MET A 16 33.46 0.38 -62.21
C MET A 16 31.97 0.43 -62.55
N SER A 17 31.63 1.11 -63.63
CA SER A 17 30.30 1.11 -64.22
C SER A 17 30.16 0.00 -65.27
N VAL A 18 29.21 -0.87 -65.08
CA VAL A 18 28.88 -1.94 -66.03
C VAL A 18 27.65 -1.53 -66.83
N HIS A 19 27.82 -1.27 -68.11
CA HIS A 19 26.75 -0.88 -69.01
C HIS A 19 25.95 -2.13 -69.45
N ALA A 20 24.79 -2.39 -68.78
CA ALA A 20 23.99 -3.55 -69.08
C ALA A 20 23.05 -3.35 -70.28
N LEU A 21 22.58 -2.14 -70.50
CA LEU A 21 21.81 -1.75 -71.71
C LEU A 21 22.33 -0.44 -72.27
N ARG A 22 22.44 -0.34 -73.64
CA ARG A 22 23.04 0.76 -74.37
C ARG A 22 22.12 1.34 -75.43
N GLY A 23 21.00 2.02 -74.92
CA GLY A 23 20.09 2.73 -75.81
C GLY A 23 19.10 1.82 -76.56
N VAL A 24 18.53 0.86 -75.88
CA VAL A 24 17.56 -0.09 -76.43
C VAL A 24 16.25 0.63 -76.75
N SER A 25 15.83 0.50 -78.01
CA SER A 25 14.54 1.02 -78.47
C SER A 25 13.73 -0.16 -79.14
N ILE A 26 12.60 -0.45 -78.55
CA ILE A 26 11.68 -1.56 -79.01
C ILE A 26 10.25 -1.17 -78.68
N SER A 27 9.32 -1.40 -79.56
CA SER A 27 7.90 -1.29 -79.36
C SER A 27 7.22 -2.66 -79.53
N PHE A 28 6.23 -2.92 -78.72
CA PHE A 28 5.51 -4.20 -78.65
C PHE A 28 4.03 -3.99 -78.98
N ARG A 29 3.42 -5.01 -79.67
CA ARG A 29 2.00 -5.09 -79.94
C ARG A 29 1.24 -5.53 -78.68
N GLU A 30 -0.07 -5.43 -78.69
CA GLU A 30 -0.91 -5.83 -77.56
C GLU A 30 -0.98 -7.36 -77.37
N SER A 31 -0.88 -8.08 -78.41
CA SER A 31 -0.84 -9.55 -78.48
C SER A 31 0.24 -10.01 -79.45
N GLU A 32 1.32 -10.56 -78.98
CA GLU A 32 2.37 -11.22 -79.81
C GLU A 32 3.25 -12.08 -78.87
N PHE A 33 3.95 -13.06 -79.45
CA PHE A 33 4.96 -13.82 -78.76
C PHE A 33 6.36 -13.35 -79.20
N VAL A 34 7.00 -12.51 -78.27
CA VAL A 34 8.32 -12.00 -78.63
C VAL A 34 9.40 -12.71 -77.78
N SER A 35 10.36 -13.30 -78.54
CA SER A 35 11.58 -13.80 -77.85
C SER A 35 12.72 -12.82 -78.03
N VAL A 36 13.35 -12.45 -76.90
CA VAL A 36 14.58 -11.72 -76.83
C VAL A 36 15.73 -12.74 -76.71
N LEU A 37 16.44 -12.87 -77.79
CA LEU A 37 17.51 -13.87 -77.94
C LEU A 37 18.86 -13.24 -77.87
N GLY A 38 19.80 -13.84 -77.09
CA GLY A 38 21.18 -13.43 -77.03
C GLY A 38 22.04 -14.25 -76.03
N PRO A 39 23.33 -14.15 -76.05
CA PRO A 39 24.22 -14.89 -75.15
C PRO A 39 23.97 -14.52 -73.72
N SER A 40 24.50 -15.33 -72.76
CA SER A 40 24.42 -15.03 -71.35
C SER A 40 25.17 -13.72 -71.05
N GLY A 41 24.61 -12.84 -70.14
CA GLY A 41 25.28 -11.55 -69.80
C GLY A 41 24.99 -10.36 -70.72
N CYS A 42 24.30 -10.55 -71.89
CA CYS A 42 24.04 -9.45 -72.87
C CYS A 42 22.93 -8.47 -72.45
N GLY A 43 22.39 -8.55 -71.21
CA GLY A 43 21.34 -7.62 -70.72
C GLY A 43 19.89 -8.04 -70.82
N LYS A 44 19.59 -9.30 -71.19
CA LYS A 44 18.21 -9.80 -71.42
C LYS A 44 17.33 -9.73 -70.14
N THR A 45 17.80 -10.28 -69.04
CA THR A 45 17.09 -10.24 -67.76
C THR A 45 16.94 -8.81 -67.24
N THR A 46 17.96 -7.94 -67.42
CA THR A 46 17.91 -6.52 -67.13
C THR A 46 16.81 -5.80 -67.91
N LEU A 47 16.70 -6.08 -69.21
CA LEU A 47 15.64 -5.54 -70.05
C LEU A 47 14.27 -6.00 -69.56
N LEU A 48 14.13 -7.30 -69.22
CA LEU A 48 12.86 -7.86 -68.73
C LEU A 48 12.49 -7.21 -67.35
N ASN A 49 13.46 -7.02 -66.48
CA ASN A 49 13.22 -6.39 -65.15
C ASN A 49 12.82 -4.90 -65.29
N ILE A 50 13.38 -4.17 -66.24
CA ILE A 50 12.96 -2.80 -66.51
C ILE A 50 11.53 -2.78 -67.11
N ILE A 51 11.20 -3.63 -68.03
CA ILE A 51 9.82 -3.77 -68.59
C ILE A 51 8.85 -4.11 -67.47
N GLY A 52 9.23 -5.03 -66.58
CA GLY A 52 8.42 -5.45 -65.41
C GLY A 52 8.33 -4.42 -64.29
N GLY A 53 9.08 -3.33 -64.37
CA GLY A 53 9.15 -2.33 -63.33
C GLY A 53 9.80 -2.83 -62.02
N LEU A 54 10.62 -3.89 -62.11
CA LEU A 54 11.42 -4.40 -60.97
C LEU A 54 12.70 -3.64 -60.79
N ASP A 55 13.28 -3.12 -61.89
CA ASP A 55 14.49 -2.29 -61.94
C ASP A 55 14.21 -0.95 -62.68
N LYS A 56 14.99 0.06 -62.36
CA LYS A 56 14.90 1.38 -63.00
C LYS A 56 15.95 1.51 -64.06
N TYR A 57 15.61 2.09 -65.20
CA TYR A 57 16.56 2.43 -66.21
C TYR A 57 17.39 3.69 -65.82
N THR A 58 18.58 3.87 -66.38
CA THR A 58 19.43 4.99 -66.12
C THR A 58 19.03 6.19 -66.98
N GLU A 59 18.90 5.97 -68.26
CA GLU A 59 18.44 6.99 -69.19
C GLU A 59 17.44 6.39 -70.23
N GLY A 60 16.79 7.26 -70.97
CA GLY A 60 15.74 6.84 -71.91
C GLY A 60 14.33 7.05 -71.36
N ASP A 61 13.33 6.45 -72.00
CA ASP A 61 11.94 6.49 -71.58
C ASP A 61 11.23 5.18 -71.86
N LEU A 62 10.52 4.65 -70.85
CA LEU A 62 9.62 3.52 -70.97
C LEU A 62 8.18 4.04 -71.00
N ILE A 63 7.47 3.82 -72.09
CA ILE A 63 6.10 4.28 -72.32
C ILE A 63 5.16 3.09 -72.21
N ILE A 64 4.19 3.16 -71.30
CA ILE A 64 3.17 2.13 -71.08
C ILE A 64 1.79 2.72 -71.35
N ASN A 65 1.06 2.15 -72.27
CA ASN A 65 -0.27 2.63 -72.71
C ASN A 65 -0.27 4.18 -72.94
N GLY A 66 0.78 4.68 -73.63
CA GLY A 66 0.92 6.09 -73.99
C GLY A 66 1.38 7.02 -72.90
N ARG A 67 1.62 6.55 -71.63
CA ARG A 67 2.09 7.35 -70.50
C ARG A 67 3.56 7.03 -70.20
N SER A 68 4.39 8.05 -70.10
CA SER A 68 5.80 7.88 -69.69
C SER A 68 5.94 7.41 -68.26
N THR A 69 6.82 6.44 -68.03
CA THR A 69 7.09 5.95 -66.66
C THR A 69 7.95 6.89 -65.81
N LYS A 70 8.47 7.96 -66.41
CA LYS A 70 9.08 9.09 -65.65
C LYS A 70 8.08 9.77 -64.73
N GLU A 71 6.80 9.69 -65.04
CA GLU A 71 5.72 10.23 -64.23
C GLU A 71 5.18 9.22 -63.20
N TYR A 72 5.71 8.00 -63.14
CA TYR A 72 5.25 6.96 -62.26
C TYR A 72 5.84 7.14 -60.86
N GLY A 73 4.98 7.23 -59.85
CA GLY A 73 5.35 7.06 -58.47
C GLY A 73 5.39 5.57 -58.07
N ASP A 74 5.85 5.32 -56.84
CA ASP A 74 5.91 3.96 -56.31
C ASP A 74 4.58 3.20 -56.39
N LYS A 75 3.47 3.93 -56.19
CA LYS A 75 2.12 3.35 -56.24
C LYS A 75 1.69 2.95 -57.66
N ASP A 76 2.13 3.73 -58.66
CA ASP A 76 1.81 3.41 -60.06
C ASP A 76 2.57 2.14 -60.48
N TRP A 77 3.85 2.03 -60.05
CA TRP A 77 4.64 0.83 -60.25
C TRP A 77 4.09 -0.40 -59.54
N ASP A 78 3.58 -0.27 -58.30
CA ASP A 78 2.96 -1.37 -57.56
C ASP A 78 1.67 -1.81 -58.27
N THR A 79 0.85 -0.87 -58.77
CA THR A 79 -0.37 -1.17 -59.55
C THR A 79 -0.05 -1.84 -60.88
N TYR A 80 0.98 -1.36 -61.59
CA TYR A 80 1.42 -1.93 -62.85
C TYR A 80 1.89 -3.40 -62.67
N ARG A 81 2.72 -3.65 -61.68
CA ARG A 81 3.20 -5.02 -61.36
C ARG A 81 2.09 -5.95 -60.90
N ASN A 82 1.07 -5.41 -60.25
CA ASN A 82 -0.01 -6.26 -59.77
C ASN A 82 -1.06 -6.58 -60.83
N HIS A 83 -1.43 -5.60 -61.67
CA HIS A 83 -2.57 -5.75 -62.61
C HIS A 83 -2.17 -5.90 -64.07
N SER A 84 -1.04 -5.34 -64.50
CA SER A 84 -0.69 -5.31 -65.91
C SER A 84 0.39 -6.31 -66.32
N ILE A 85 1.19 -6.74 -65.27
CA ILE A 85 2.32 -7.67 -65.51
C ILE A 85 2.07 -9.02 -64.87
N GLY A 86 2.31 -10.10 -65.57
CA GLY A 86 2.59 -11.42 -65.01
C GLY A 86 4.06 -11.74 -65.17
N PHE A 87 4.77 -12.11 -64.12
CA PHE A 87 6.19 -12.42 -64.18
C PHE A 87 6.45 -13.91 -63.91
N VAL A 88 7.14 -14.56 -64.81
CA VAL A 88 7.61 -15.95 -64.75
C VAL A 88 9.11 -15.93 -64.65
N PHE A 89 9.66 -16.22 -63.48
CA PHE A 89 11.09 -16.16 -63.18
C PHE A 89 11.81 -17.44 -63.61
N GLN A 90 13.10 -17.36 -63.87
CA GLN A 90 13.99 -18.47 -64.17
C GLN A 90 13.99 -19.54 -63.07
N THR A 91 14.01 -19.12 -61.82
CA THR A 91 13.99 -19.98 -60.60
C THR A 91 12.60 -19.95 -59.97
N TYR A 92 11.60 -20.50 -60.50
CA TYR A 92 10.18 -20.58 -60.06
C TYR A 92 9.71 -19.54 -59.02
N ASN A 93 10.55 -19.17 -58.04
CA ASN A 93 10.30 -18.24 -56.95
C ASN A 93 8.95 -18.46 -56.24
N LEU A 94 8.69 -19.74 -55.92
CA LEU A 94 7.56 -20.13 -55.10
C LEU A 94 7.92 -20.10 -53.63
N ILE A 95 6.94 -19.78 -52.80
CA ILE A 95 7.12 -19.78 -51.33
C ILE A 95 7.06 -21.23 -50.85
N PRO A 96 8.17 -21.82 -50.35
CA PRO A 96 8.31 -23.27 -50.14
C PRO A 96 7.37 -23.85 -49.10
N HIS A 97 6.97 -23.08 -48.13
CA HIS A 97 6.11 -23.54 -47.04
C HIS A 97 4.60 -23.42 -47.35
N GLN A 98 4.26 -22.67 -48.40
CA GLN A 98 2.89 -22.51 -48.85
C GLN A 98 2.48 -23.61 -49.87
N SER A 99 1.19 -23.93 -49.91
CA SER A 99 0.66 -24.84 -50.92
C SER A 99 0.69 -24.21 -52.31
N VAL A 100 0.53 -25.02 -53.35
CA VAL A 100 0.37 -24.57 -54.73
C VAL A 100 -0.76 -23.54 -54.86
N LEU A 101 -1.91 -23.86 -54.29
CA LEU A 101 -3.08 -22.96 -54.31
C LEU A 101 -2.72 -21.61 -53.60
N ALA A 102 -2.08 -21.66 -52.45
CA ALA A 102 -1.72 -20.44 -51.71
C ALA A 102 -0.68 -19.58 -52.43
N ASN A 103 0.28 -20.19 -53.12
CA ASN A 103 1.25 -19.49 -53.98
C ASN A 103 0.57 -18.76 -55.13
N VAL A 104 -0.47 -19.34 -55.74
CA VAL A 104 -1.24 -18.71 -56.81
C VAL A 104 -2.19 -17.63 -56.29
N GLU A 105 -2.89 -17.90 -55.19
CA GLU A 105 -3.76 -16.91 -54.50
C GLU A 105 -3.04 -15.63 -54.04
N LEU A 106 -1.70 -15.67 -53.88
CA LEU A 106 -0.91 -14.58 -53.32
C LEU A 106 -1.08 -13.28 -54.08
N ALA A 107 -1.11 -13.32 -55.43
CA ALA A 107 -1.28 -12.13 -56.25
C ALA A 107 -2.67 -11.46 -56.04
N LEU A 108 -3.73 -12.23 -55.91
CA LEU A 108 -5.08 -11.76 -55.62
C LEU A 108 -5.21 -11.30 -54.13
N THR A 109 -4.40 -11.86 -53.22
CA THR A 109 -4.35 -11.43 -51.82
C THR A 109 -3.85 -10.01 -51.70
N ILE A 110 -2.84 -9.64 -52.48
CA ILE A 110 -2.28 -8.29 -52.57
C ILE A 110 -3.29 -7.33 -53.20
N SER A 111 -4.08 -7.79 -54.21
CA SER A 111 -5.14 -7.00 -54.84
C SER A 111 -6.38 -6.78 -53.98
N GLY A 112 -6.42 -7.39 -52.76
CA GLY A 112 -7.55 -7.21 -51.80
C GLY A 112 -8.83 -7.95 -52.22
N VAL A 113 -8.74 -8.96 -53.07
CA VAL A 113 -9.88 -9.81 -53.48
C VAL A 113 -10.35 -10.71 -52.33
N SER A 114 -11.64 -10.94 -52.22
CA SER A 114 -12.21 -11.78 -51.16
C SER A 114 -11.68 -13.20 -51.18
N ARG A 115 -11.61 -13.88 -50.04
CA ARG A 115 -11.06 -15.24 -49.91
C ARG A 115 -11.78 -16.25 -50.77
N ALA A 116 -13.09 -16.16 -50.89
CA ALA A 116 -13.89 -17.09 -51.69
C ALA A 116 -13.58 -16.92 -53.19
N GLU A 117 -13.55 -15.69 -53.67
CA GLU A 117 -13.25 -15.34 -55.06
C GLU A 117 -11.80 -15.68 -55.45
N ARG A 118 -10.83 -15.39 -54.54
CA ARG A 118 -9.42 -15.77 -54.78
C ARG A 118 -9.28 -17.26 -55.01
N ARG A 119 -9.93 -18.05 -54.15
CA ARG A 119 -9.86 -19.51 -54.24
C ARG A 119 -10.47 -20.05 -55.53
N GLU A 120 -11.62 -19.52 -55.86
CA GLU A 120 -12.30 -19.93 -57.11
C GLU A 120 -11.44 -19.59 -58.33
N ARG A 121 -10.92 -18.37 -58.45
CA ARG A 121 -10.04 -17.98 -59.56
C ARG A 121 -8.74 -18.79 -59.55
N ALA A 122 -8.10 -19.04 -58.41
CA ALA A 122 -6.86 -19.81 -58.32
C ALA A 122 -7.06 -21.26 -58.78
N VAL A 123 -8.16 -21.91 -58.37
CA VAL A 123 -8.49 -23.27 -58.84
C VAL A 123 -8.66 -23.30 -60.32
N ARG A 124 -9.46 -22.38 -60.90
CA ARG A 124 -9.71 -22.29 -62.33
C ARG A 124 -8.42 -22.08 -63.14
N VAL A 125 -7.51 -21.23 -62.67
CA VAL A 125 -6.23 -21.01 -63.35
C VAL A 125 -5.30 -22.21 -63.19
N LEU A 126 -5.29 -22.89 -62.07
CA LEU A 126 -4.51 -24.13 -61.87
C LEU A 126 -5.04 -25.31 -62.73
N GLU A 127 -6.34 -25.41 -62.89
CA GLU A 127 -6.94 -26.36 -63.82
C GLU A 127 -6.53 -26.08 -65.27
N LYS A 128 -6.51 -24.80 -65.70
CA LYS A 128 -6.09 -24.36 -67.00
C LYS A 128 -4.64 -24.74 -67.36
N VAL A 129 -3.74 -24.72 -66.33
CA VAL A 129 -2.35 -25.14 -66.51
C VAL A 129 -2.14 -26.64 -66.22
N GLY A 130 -3.21 -27.42 -66.05
CA GLY A 130 -3.18 -28.85 -65.80
C GLY A 130 -2.70 -29.29 -64.39
N LEU A 131 -2.97 -28.51 -63.33
CA LEU A 131 -2.60 -28.76 -61.96
C LEU A 131 -3.80 -28.79 -61.02
N GLY A 132 -5.03 -29.01 -61.51
CA GLY A 132 -6.23 -29.01 -60.66
C GLY A 132 -6.26 -30.06 -59.55
N ASP A 133 -5.54 -31.15 -59.71
CA ASP A 133 -5.40 -32.25 -58.76
C ASP A 133 -4.24 -32.03 -57.73
N GLN A 134 -3.42 -30.98 -57.91
CA GLN A 134 -2.21 -30.72 -57.09
C GLN A 134 -2.33 -29.53 -56.13
N LEU A 135 -3.53 -29.02 -55.87
CA LEU A 135 -3.82 -27.74 -55.19
C LEU A 135 -3.15 -27.60 -53.80
N TYR A 136 -3.10 -28.71 -53.06
CA TYR A 136 -2.63 -28.68 -51.65
C TYR A 136 -1.18 -29.15 -51.48
N LYS A 137 -0.51 -29.61 -52.56
CA LYS A 137 0.91 -29.94 -52.48
C LYS A 137 1.75 -28.71 -52.27
N LYS A 138 2.92 -28.91 -51.66
CA LYS A 138 3.96 -27.86 -51.49
C LYS A 138 4.96 -27.94 -52.65
N PRO A 139 5.68 -26.85 -52.97
CA PRO A 139 6.70 -26.82 -54.02
C PRO A 139 7.73 -27.96 -53.94
N ASN A 140 8.17 -28.33 -52.75
CA ASN A 140 9.11 -29.44 -52.56
C ASN A 140 8.57 -30.86 -52.86
N GLN A 141 7.28 -30.95 -53.15
CA GLN A 141 6.60 -32.21 -53.53
C GLN A 141 6.27 -32.28 -55.03
N MET A 142 6.83 -31.34 -55.81
CA MET A 142 6.50 -31.16 -57.21
C MET A 142 7.74 -31.29 -58.11
N SER A 143 7.57 -31.72 -59.35
CA SER A 143 8.62 -31.69 -60.38
C SER A 143 8.94 -30.22 -60.79
N GLY A 144 10.10 -30.02 -61.44
CA GLY A 144 10.47 -28.70 -61.97
C GLY A 144 9.45 -28.14 -62.92
N GLY A 145 8.91 -28.97 -63.89
CA GLY A 145 7.88 -28.54 -64.80
C GLY A 145 6.55 -28.22 -64.13
N GLN A 146 6.17 -28.96 -63.09
CA GLN A 146 4.99 -28.63 -62.33
C GLN A 146 5.15 -27.31 -61.54
N MET A 147 6.33 -27.06 -60.92
CA MET A 147 6.63 -25.79 -60.28
C MET A 147 6.59 -24.61 -61.27
N GLN A 148 7.07 -24.82 -62.54
CA GLN A 148 7.00 -23.79 -63.55
C GLN A 148 5.55 -23.48 -63.99
N ARG A 149 4.69 -24.51 -64.07
CA ARG A 149 3.26 -24.30 -64.35
C ARG A 149 2.59 -23.55 -63.18
N VAL A 150 2.97 -23.79 -61.94
CA VAL A 150 2.48 -22.97 -60.76
C VAL A 150 2.92 -21.52 -60.89
N ALA A 151 4.19 -21.27 -61.29
CA ALA A 151 4.69 -19.90 -61.51
C ALA A 151 3.93 -19.19 -62.61
N ILE A 152 3.62 -19.90 -63.73
CA ILE A 152 2.77 -19.38 -64.78
C ILE A 152 1.33 -19.13 -64.34
N ALA A 153 0.73 -20.04 -63.59
CA ALA A 153 -0.58 -19.83 -62.96
C ALA A 153 -0.62 -18.61 -62.02
N ARG A 154 0.39 -18.43 -61.23
CA ARG A 154 0.53 -17.22 -60.38
C ARG A 154 0.66 -15.95 -61.19
N ALA A 155 1.37 -15.97 -62.32
CA ALA A 155 1.52 -14.85 -63.24
C ALA A 155 0.19 -14.48 -63.92
N LEU A 156 -0.64 -15.44 -64.17
CA LEU A 156 -1.91 -15.28 -64.95
C LEU A 156 -3.13 -14.94 -64.12
N ILE A 157 -3.07 -15.13 -62.74
CA ILE A 157 -4.29 -15.07 -61.90
C ILE A 157 -4.94 -13.70 -61.84
N ASN A 158 -4.17 -12.65 -62.00
CA ASN A 158 -4.66 -11.26 -62.09
C ASN A 158 -5.10 -10.87 -63.52
N ASP A 159 -5.07 -11.80 -64.48
CA ASP A 159 -5.37 -11.55 -65.87
C ASP A 159 -4.55 -10.39 -66.48
N PRO A 160 -3.19 -10.46 -66.42
CA PRO A 160 -2.32 -9.38 -66.89
C PRO A 160 -2.37 -9.19 -68.40
N ASP A 161 -2.10 -7.95 -68.88
CA ASP A 161 -1.97 -7.64 -70.27
C ASP A 161 -0.66 -8.18 -70.88
N ILE A 162 0.39 -8.25 -70.07
CA ILE A 162 1.76 -8.59 -70.47
C ILE A 162 2.29 -9.71 -69.55
N LEU A 163 2.78 -10.79 -70.20
CA LEU A 163 3.46 -11.88 -69.54
C LEU A 163 4.98 -11.82 -69.82
N LEU A 164 5.78 -11.64 -68.81
CA LEU A 164 7.23 -11.62 -68.93
C LEU A 164 7.79 -12.97 -68.44
N ALA A 165 8.58 -13.63 -69.27
CA ALA A 165 9.12 -14.95 -68.98
C ALA A 165 10.65 -14.94 -69.12
N ASP A 166 11.33 -15.10 -67.98
CA ASP A 166 12.81 -15.19 -67.89
C ASP A 166 13.27 -16.63 -67.94
N GLU A 167 13.80 -17.06 -69.10
CA GLU A 167 14.29 -18.41 -69.39
C GLU A 167 13.33 -19.54 -68.88
N PRO A 168 12.06 -19.55 -69.29
CA PRO A 168 11.02 -20.38 -68.65
C PRO A 168 11.25 -21.88 -68.75
N THR A 169 12.19 -22.28 -69.57
CA THR A 169 12.54 -23.68 -69.87
C THR A 169 13.94 -24.09 -69.46
N GLY A 170 14.73 -23.16 -68.86
CA GLY A 170 16.15 -23.34 -68.58
C GLY A 170 16.50 -24.46 -67.62
N ALA A 171 15.57 -24.82 -66.74
CA ALA A 171 15.75 -25.85 -65.71
C ALA A 171 14.87 -27.08 -65.92
N LEU A 172 14.36 -27.29 -67.21
CA LEU A 172 13.40 -28.34 -67.46
C LEU A 172 13.92 -29.33 -68.54
N ASP A 173 13.41 -30.58 -68.51
CA ASP A 173 13.66 -31.52 -69.53
C ASP A 173 12.98 -31.14 -70.86
N SER A 174 13.40 -31.78 -71.93
CA SER A 174 12.94 -31.41 -73.31
C SER A 174 11.45 -31.56 -73.48
N GLU A 175 10.81 -32.60 -72.95
CA GLU A 175 9.36 -32.85 -73.11
C GLU A 175 8.56 -31.79 -72.32
N THR A 176 8.93 -31.54 -71.07
CA THR A 176 8.30 -30.51 -70.26
C THR A 176 8.51 -29.11 -70.83
N SER A 177 9.67 -28.83 -71.42
CA SER A 177 9.95 -27.56 -72.12
C SER A 177 8.97 -27.31 -73.27
N VAL A 178 8.71 -28.34 -74.05
CA VAL A 178 7.70 -28.27 -75.14
C VAL A 178 6.31 -27.94 -74.59
N GLN A 179 5.88 -28.61 -73.56
CA GLN A 179 4.59 -28.35 -72.89
C GLN A 179 4.47 -26.92 -72.39
N ILE A 180 5.52 -26.37 -71.81
CA ILE A 180 5.56 -24.95 -71.28
C ILE A 180 5.52 -23.98 -72.47
N MET A 181 6.26 -24.27 -73.52
CA MET A 181 6.25 -23.39 -74.71
C MET A 181 4.87 -23.41 -75.47
N GLU A 182 4.22 -24.56 -75.58
CA GLU A 182 2.83 -24.60 -76.14
C GLU A 182 1.86 -23.82 -75.30
N LEU A 183 1.97 -23.87 -73.91
CA LEU A 183 1.17 -23.08 -72.97
C LEU A 183 1.39 -21.57 -73.19
N LEU A 184 2.65 -21.15 -73.31
CA LEU A 184 3.01 -19.74 -73.52
C LEU A 184 2.49 -19.25 -74.93
N LYS A 185 2.55 -20.11 -75.91
CA LYS A 185 2.03 -19.82 -77.26
C LYS A 185 0.49 -19.67 -77.30
N GLU A 186 -0.21 -20.50 -76.54
CA GLU A 186 -1.67 -20.33 -76.34
C GLU A 186 -1.98 -18.98 -75.62
N ILE A 187 -1.25 -18.62 -74.58
CA ILE A 187 -1.43 -17.33 -73.88
C ILE A 187 -1.15 -16.14 -74.82
N ALA A 188 -0.18 -16.27 -75.72
CA ALA A 188 0.24 -15.19 -76.59
C ALA A 188 -0.83 -14.84 -77.68
N GLN A 189 -1.87 -15.66 -77.85
CA GLN A 189 -2.99 -15.36 -78.77
C GLN A 189 -3.75 -14.10 -78.32
N ASP A 190 -3.90 -13.91 -77.00
CA ASP A 190 -4.71 -12.83 -76.47
C ASP A 190 -3.86 -11.77 -75.72
N LYS A 191 -2.58 -12.07 -75.38
CA LYS A 191 -1.68 -11.26 -74.50
C LYS A 191 -0.34 -11.08 -75.18
N LEU A 192 0.36 -9.98 -74.73
CA LEU A 192 1.76 -9.82 -75.08
C LEU A 192 2.61 -10.75 -74.17
N VAL A 193 3.31 -11.71 -74.83
CA VAL A 193 4.30 -12.55 -74.12
C VAL A 193 5.71 -12.15 -74.54
N VAL A 194 6.51 -11.68 -73.62
CA VAL A 194 7.94 -11.34 -73.82
C VAL A 194 8.78 -12.39 -73.15
N MET A 195 9.42 -13.24 -73.88
CA MET A 195 10.29 -14.29 -73.36
C MET A 195 11.76 -13.94 -73.57
N VAL A 196 12.61 -14.05 -72.63
CA VAL A 196 14.07 -14.06 -72.83
C VAL A 196 14.57 -15.48 -72.82
N THR A 197 15.44 -15.80 -73.78
CA THR A 197 16.03 -17.14 -73.89
C THR A 197 17.40 -17.07 -74.54
N HIS A 198 18.22 -18.07 -74.28
CA HIS A 198 19.48 -18.30 -75.02
C HIS A 198 19.38 -19.45 -76.02
N ASN A 199 18.22 -20.10 -76.13
CA ASN A 199 17.95 -21.20 -77.02
C ASN A 199 17.29 -20.70 -78.26
N PRO A 200 18.01 -20.70 -79.45
CA PRO A 200 17.48 -20.23 -80.72
C PRO A 200 16.41 -21.11 -81.26
N ASP A 201 16.49 -22.45 -81.11
CA ASP A 201 15.52 -23.40 -81.66
C ASP A 201 14.12 -23.21 -81.07
N LEU A 202 14.03 -22.90 -79.72
CA LEU A 202 12.78 -22.60 -79.07
C LEU A 202 12.22 -21.24 -79.51
N ALA A 203 13.07 -20.25 -79.67
CA ALA A 203 12.68 -18.94 -80.13
C ALA A 203 12.12 -19.00 -81.57
N GLU A 204 12.78 -19.70 -82.50
CA GLU A 204 12.33 -19.84 -83.94
C GLU A 204 11.05 -20.65 -84.04
N ARG A 205 10.86 -21.66 -83.25
CA ARG A 205 9.68 -22.55 -83.36
C ARG A 205 8.39 -21.96 -82.77
N TYR A 206 8.48 -21.21 -81.74
CA TYR A 206 7.32 -20.79 -80.95
C TYR A 206 6.99 -19.30 -80.99
N SER A 207 7.96 -18.44 -81.30
CA SER A 207 7.75 -17.01 -81.30
C SER A 207 7.24 -16.45 -82.59
N THR A 208 6.41 -15.45 -82.52
CA THR A 208 5.96 -14.70 -83.68
C THR A 208 6.99 -13.64 -84.11
N ARG A 209 7.86 -13.22 -83.19
CA ARG A 209 8.90 -12.18 -83.35
C ARG A 209 10.12 -12.48 -82.52
N ILE A 210 11.30 -12.29 -83.09
CA ILE A 210 12.58 -12.51 -82.43
C ILE A 210 13.38 -11.21 -82.40
N VAL A 211 13.74 -10.71 -81.23
CA VAL A 211 14.60 -9.57 -81.04
C VAL A 211 15.99 -10.09 -80.59
N ARG A 212 17.01 -9.80 -81.35
CA ARG A 212 18.38 -10.22 -81.00
C ARG A 212 19.11 -9.16 -80.21
N LEU A 213 19.48 -9.47 -79.01
CA LEU A 213 20.24 -8.56 -78.06
C LEU A 213 21.67 -9.06 -77.97
N LEU A 214 22.62 -8.12 -78.15
CA LEU A 214 24.05 -8.39 -77.99
C LEU A 214 24.71 -7.16 -77.37
N ASP A 215 25.52 -7.37 -76.31
CA ASP A 215 26.23 -6.34 -75.59
C ASP A 215 25.38 -5.12 -75.17
N GLY A 216 24.12 -5.36 -74.77
CA GLY A 216 23.16 -4.34 -74.39
C GLY A 216 22.50 -3.56 -75.50
N GLU A 217 22.71 -3.95 -76.72
CA GLU A 217 22.09 -3.31 -77.95
C GLU A 217 21.22 -4.27 -78.71
N VAL A 218 20.20 -3.77 -79.39
CA VAL A 218 19.39 -4.54 -80.36
C VAL A 218 20.09 -4.63 -81.67
N LYS A 219 20.52 -5.80 -82.05
CA LYS A 219 21.22 -6.06 -83.31
C LYS A 219 20.31 -6.58 -84.46
N GLY A 220 19.14 -7.03 -84.16
CA GLY A 220 18.19 -7.48 -85.12
C GLY A 220 16.80 -7.66 -84.57
N ASP A 221 15.78 -7.46 -85.36
CA ASP A 221 14.38 -7.63 -85.07
C ASP A 221 13.69 -8.22 -86.33
N THR A 222 13.04 -9.36 -86.18
CA THR A 222 12.46 -10.04 -87.30
C THR A 222 11.14 -9.43 -87.86
N ASP A 223 10.45 -8.71 -87.00
CA ASP A 223 9.18 -8.06 -87.38
C ASP A 223 9.00 -6.76 -86.56
N PRO A 224 9.83 -5.71 -86.88
CA PRO A 224 9.75 -4.45 -86.06
C PRO A 224 8.40 -3.83 -86.14
N PHE A 225 7.92 -3.30 -85.03
CA PHE A 225 6.62 -2.62 -84.87
C PHE A 225 6.83 -1.14 -84.60
N ASP A 226 6.17 -0.27 -85.40
CA ASP A 226 6.18 1.15 -85.27
C ASP A 226 4.81 1.63 -84.71
N PRO A 227 4.80 2.20 -83.52
CA PRO A 227 3.58 2.66 -82.79
C PRO A 227 2.91 3.86 -83.48
N GLU A 228 3.64 4.62 -84.28
CA GLU A 228 3.09 5.83 -84.94
C GLU A 228 2.01 5.49 -86.03
N THR A 229 1.92 4.26 -86.34
CA THR A 229 0.96 3.78 -87.42
C THR A 229 -0.40 3.35 -86.87
N VAL A 230 -0.58 3.27 -85.54
CA VAL A 230 -1.83 2.78 -84.93
C VAL A 230 -2.41 3.83 -84.00
N PRO A 231 -3.68 4.19 -84.03
CA PRO A 231 -4.30 5.15 -83.12
C PRO A 231 -4.32 4.56 -81.69
N VAL A 232 -3.74 5.27 -80.77
CA VAL A 232 -3.71 4.90 -79.33
C VAL A 232 -5.11 5.00 -78.78
N LYS A 233 -5.75 3.90 -78.37
CA LYS A 233 -6.91 3.94 -77.47
C LYS A 233 -6.45 4.37 -76.11
N ALA A 234 -6.89 5.55 -75.65
CA ALA A 234 -6.76 5.98 -74.27
C ALA A 234 -7.62 5.03 -73.44
N GLU A 235 -6.99 4.16 -72.63
CA GLU A 235 -7.70 3.33 -71.68
C GLU A 235 -8.09 4.18 -70.47
N GLU A 236 -9.33 3.96 -70.01
CA GLU A 236 -9.84 4.56 -68.77
C GLU A 236 -8.98 4.18 -67.55
N THR A 237 -8.48 5.17 -66.89
CA THR A 237 -7.72 5.09 -65.62
C THR A 237 -8.64 4.66 -64.46
N GLY A 238 -9.07 3.36 -64.45
CA GLY A 238 -10.02 2.83 -63.45
C GLY A 238 -9.56 1.62 -62.67
N LYS A 239 -8.32 1.13 -62.86
CA LYS A 239 -7.86 -0.04 -62.12
C LYS A 239 -7.70 0.33 -60.63
N LYS A 240 -8.44 -0.37 -59.73
CA LYS A 240 -8.36 -0.18 -58.27
C LYS A 240 -6.93 -0.40 -57.78
N ARG A 241 -6.44 0.52 -56.96
CA ARG A 241 -5.12 0.39 -56.34
C ARG A 241 -5.04 -0.89 -55.50
N PRO A 242 -3.97 -1.68 -55.60
CA PRO A 242 -3.78 -2.84 -54.75
C PRO A 242 -3.64 -2.38 -53.28
N SER A 243 -4.39 -2.97 -52.38
CA SER A 243 -4.36 -2.68 -50.96
C SER A 243 -4.76 -3.91 -50.18
N MET A 244 -3.84 -4.42 -49.41
CA MET A 244 -4.10 -5.55 -48.53
C MET A 244 -4.74 -5.08 -47.21
N SER A 245 -5.87 -5.68 -46.85
CA SER A 245 -6.49 -5.43 -45.51
C SER A 245 -5.55 -5.84 -44.38
N PHE A 246 -5.55 -5.07 -43.28
CA PHE A 246 -4.79 -5.42 -42.12
C PHE A 246 -5.15 -6.82 -41.56
N PHE A 247 -6.41 -7.20 -41.56
CA PHE A 247 -6.84 -8.55 -41.14
C PHE A 247 -6.30 -9.64 -42.08
N THR A 248 -6.14 -9.34 -43.38
CA THR A 248 -5.52 -10.26 -44.33
C THR A 248 -4.01 -10.39 -44.02
N ALA A 249 -3.34 -9.28 -43.71
CA ALA A 249 -1.94 -9.28 -43.24
C ALA A 249 -1.78 -10.09 -41.96
N LEU A 250 -2.67 -9.92 -40.99
CA LEU A 250 -2.69 -10.65 -39.71
C LEU A 250 -2.86 -12.16 -39.96
N SER A 251 -3.80 -12.56 -40.80
CA SER A 251 -4.01 -13.99 -41.15
C SER A 251 -2.81 -14.60 -41.86
N LEU A 252 -2.16 -13.84 -42.75
CA LEU A 252 -0.96 -14.28 -43.45
C LEU A 252 0.21 -14.45 -42.47
N SER A 253 0.40 -13.51 -41.58
CA SER A 253 1.44 -13.52 -40.52
C SER A 253 1.23 -14.67 -39.54
N LEU A 254 -0.02 -14.91 -39.10
CA LEU A 254 -0.34 -16.05 -38.24
C LEU A 254 0.03 -17.39 -38.90
N ASN A 255 -0.33 -17.59 -40.16
CA ASN A 255 0.03 -18.78 -40.89
C ASN A 255 1.55 -18.95 -41.01
N ASN A 256 2.28 -17.85 -41.21
CA ASN A 256 3.74 -17.85 -41.29
C ASN A 256 4.37 -18.26 -39.98
N LEU A 257 3.93 -17.65 -38.85
CA LEU A 257 4.38 -17.97 -37.51
C LEU A 257 4.14 -19.44 -37.14
N MET A 258 3.00 -19.98 -37.56
CA MET A 258 2.64 -21.38 -37.31
C MET A 258 3.50 -22.37 -38.10
N THR A 259 4.24 -21.93 -39.12
CA THR A 259 5.20 -22.79 -39.84
C THR A 259 6.50 -23.01 -39.05
N LYS A 260 6.90 -22.05 -38.22
CA LYS A 260 8.11 -22.08 -37.40
C LYS A 260 7.78 -22.04 -35.88
N LYS A 261 6.87 -22.92 -35.42
CA LYS A 261 6.28 -22.91 -34.07
C LYS A 261 7.33 -22.80 -32.93
N ALA A 262 8.44 -23.56 -33.02
CA ALA A 262 9.46 -23.56 -31.99
C ALA A 262 10.10 -22.16 -31.81
N ARG A 263 10.39 -21.47 -32.92
CA ARG A 263 10.95 -20.12 -32.90
C ARG A 263 9.92 -19.15 -32.30
N THR A 264 8.70 -19.19 -32.77
CA THR A 264 7.62 -18.28 -32.29
C THR A 264 7.38 -18.45 -30.82
N ILE A 265 7.36 -19.69 -30.29
CA ILE A 265 7.22 -19.95 -28.84
C ILE A 265 8.43 -19.40 -28.09
N LEU A 266 9.66 -19.63 -28.57
CA LEU A 266 10.87 -19.12 -27.92
C LEU A 266 10.90 -17.59 -27.91
N THR A 267 10.53 -16.94 -29.01
CA THR A 267 10.46 -15.47 -29.07
C THR A 267 9.40 -14.93 -28.11
N ALA A 268 8.21 -15.51 -28.10
CA ALA A 268 7.13 -15.13 -27.20
C ALA A 268 7.53 -15.37 -25.73
N PHE A 269 8.21 -16.48 -25.43
CA PHE A 269 8.70 -16.76 -24.08
C PHE A 269 9.78 -15.77 -23.66
N ALA A 270 10.77 -15.46 -24.52
CA ALA A 270 11.76 -14.44 -24.23
C ALA A 270 11.12 -13.06 -24.00
N GLY A 271 10.10 -12.71 -24.80
CA GLY A 271 9.30 -11.49 -24.60
C GLY A 271 8.47 -11.50 -23.33
N SER A 272 8.05 -12.67 -22.84
CA SER A 272 7.21 -12.78 -21.64
C SER A 272 7.97 -12.57 -20.32
N ILE A 273 9.32 -12.68 -20.31
CA ILE A 273 10.11 -12.57 -19.08
C ILE A 273 9.89 -11.22 -18.39
N GLY A 274 9.92 -10.11 -19.14
CA GLY A 274 9.65 -8.79 -18.60
C GLY A 274 8.22 -8.65 -18.06
N ILE A 275 7.26 -9.29 -18.75
CA ILE A 275 5.84 -9.28 -18.34
C ILE A 275 5.64 -10.10 -17.07
N ILE A 276 6.29 -11.26 -16.96
CA ILE A 276 6.26 -12.09 -15.74
C ILE A 276 6.76 -11.27 -14.55
N GLY A 277 7.88 -10.58 -14.71
CA GLY A 277 8.44 -9.74 -13.62
C GLY A 277 7.47 -8.66 -13.15
N ILE A 278 6.88 -7.89 -14.07
CA ILE A 278 5.89 -6.86 -13.72
C ILE A 278 4.64 -7.49 -13.10
N ALA A 279 4.14 -8.54 -13.70
CA ALA A 279 2.91 -9.18 -13.24
C ALA A 279 3.09 -9.78 -11.82
N LEU A 280 4.26 -10.33 -11.49
CA LEU A 280 4.58 -10.81 -10.14
C LEU A 280 4.65 -9.66 -9.13
N ILE A 281 5.35 -8.57 -9.48
CA ILE A 281 5.45 -7.41 -8.60
C ILE A 281 4.07 -6.77 -8.40
N LEU A 282 3.31 -6.59 -9.49
CA LEU A 282 1.95 -6.06 -9.40
C LEU A 282 1.04 -6.97 -8.55
N SER A 283 1.21 -8.30 -8.66
CA SER A 283 0.45 -9.25 -7.85
C SER A 283 0.81 -9.17 -6.37
N LEU A 284 2.10 -9.06 -6.06
CA LEU A 284 2.57 -8.94 -4.69
C LEU A 284 2.17 -7.59 -4.09
N SER A 285 2.39 -6.49 -4.83
CA SER A 285 2.00 -5.14 -4.39
C SER A 285 0.49 -5.03 -4.16
N ASN A 286 -0.32 -5.56 -5.08
CA ASN A 286 -1.77 -5.59 -4.90
C ASN A 286 -2.20 -6.47 -3.72
N GLY A 287 -1.51 -7.59 -3.50
CA GLY A 287 -1.78 -8.45 -2.35
C GLY A 287 -1.43 -7.80 -1.02
N ILE A 288 -0.30 -7.11 -0.95
CA ILE A 288 0.10 -6.32 0.22
C ILE A 288 -0.89 -5.18 0.45
N GLN A 289 -1.27 -4.44 -0.60
CA GLN A 289 -2.25 -3.37 -0.49
C GLN A 289 -3.60 -3.90 0.03
N THR A 290 -4.11 -5.00 -0.53
CA THR A 290 -5.36 -5.62 -0.05
C THR A 290 -5.26 -6.08 1.40
N TYR A 291 -4.09 -6.57 1.81
CA TYR A 291 -3.84 -6.93 3.21
C TYR A 291 -3.85 -5.70 4.12
N ILE A 292 -3.18 -4.62 3.70
CA ILE A 292 -3.16 -3.35 4.43
C ILE A 292 -4.56 -2.76 4.51
N ASP A 293 -5.30 -2.72 3.40
CA ASP A 293 -6.68 -2.23 3.38
C ASP A 293 -7.56 -3.00 4.39
N ARG A 294 -7.37 -4.32 4.47
CA ARG A 294 -8.06 -5.15 5.47
C ARG A 294 -7.60 -4.84 6.89
N VAL A 295 -6.28 -4.75 7.14
CA VAL A 295 -5.76 -4.38 8.46
C VAL A 295 -6.25 -3.00 8.86
N GLN A 296 -6.31 -2.06 7.92
CA GLN A 296 -6.88 -0.74 8.15
C GLN A 296 -8.37 -0.81 8.48
N GLU A 297 -9.15 -1.60 7.78
CA GLU A 297 -10.59 -1.79 8.03
C GLU A 297 -10.83 -2.44 9.40
N ASP A 298 -10.09 -3.49 9.73
CA ASP A 298 -10.15 -4.14 11.04
C ASP A 298 -9.62 -3.22 12.17
N THR A 299 -8.61 -2.39 11.88
CA THR A 299 -8.07 -1.40 12.83
C THR A 299 -9.02 -0.24 13.05
N LEU A 300 -9.71 0.24 12.02
CA LEU A 300 -10.69 1.32 12.16
C LEU A 300 -11.86 0.95 13.05
N SER A 301 -12.29 -0.31 13.01
CA SER A 301 -13.33 -0.82 13.91
C SER A 301 -12.86 -0.91 15.36
N SER A 302 -11.51 -1.01 15.57
CA SER A 302 -10.89 -1.10 16.90
C SER A 302 -10.43 0.25 17.46
N TYR A 303 -10.15 1.22 16.59
CA TYR A 303 -9.66 2.55 16.97
C TYR A 303 -10.56 3.63 16.36
N PRO A 304 -11.59 4.07 17.09
CA PRO A 304 -12.47 5.14 16.64
C PRO A 304 -11.71 6.47 16.56
N LEU A 305 -12.31 7.45 15.93
CA LEU A 305 -11.92 8.84 16.08
C LEU A 305 -12.48 9.33 17.41
N THR A 306 -11.62 9.46 18.43
CA THR A 306 -12.02 9.89 19.76
C THR A 306 -11.78 11.39 19.93
N ILE A 307 -12.78 12.09 20.41
CA ILE A 307 -12.75 13.49 20.77
C ILE A 307 -12.92 13.54 22.29
N GLU A 308 -11.91 14.01 22.99
CA GLU A 308 -11.92 14.14 24.45
C GLU A 308 -12.31 15.55 24.87
N ALA A 309 -12.80 15.72 26.06
CA ALA A 309 -13.15 17.03 26.59
C ALA A 309 -11.90 17.93 26.71
N GLU A 310 -10.76 17.36 27.02
CA GLU A 310 -9.45 18.01 27.02
C GLU A 310 -8.54 17.35 25.99
N ALA A 311 -8.23 18.03 24.89
CA ALA A 311 -7.35 17.53 23.84
C ALA A 311 -5.99 18.21 23.93
N ALA A 312 -4.95 17.41 24.19
CA ALA A 312 -3.57 17.88 24.10
C ALA A 312 -3.14 17.96 22.63
N ASP A 313 -2.58 19.08 22.19
CA ASP A 313 -2.02 19.22 20.84
C ASP A 313 -0.69 18.48 20.71
N LEU A 314 -0.77 17.17 20.43
CA LEU A 314 0.40 16.36 20.13
C LEU A 314 0.99 16.63 18.74
N GLY A 315 0.29 17.39 17.88
CA GLY A 315 0.77 17.76 16.55
C GLY A 315 2.03 18.61 16.63
N SER A 316 2.07 19.56 17.53
CA SER A 316 3.24 20.42 17.80
C SER A 316 4.45 19.62 18.30
N MET A 317 4.24 18.61 19.14
CA MET A 317 5.29 17.72 19.65
C MET A 317 5.83 16.80 18.54
N VAL A 318 4.95 16.25 17.70
CA VAL A 318 5.37 15.44 16.53
C VAL A 318 6.11 16.29 15.52
N GLU A 319 5.73 17.55 15.32
CA GLU A 319 6.44 18.49 14.46
C GLU A 319 7.82 18.85 15.03
N ALA A 320 7.95 19.11 16.33
CA ALA A 320 9.22 19.33 17.00
C ALA A 320 10.15 18.10 16.91
N LEU A 321 9.63 16.90 17.14
CA LEU A 321 10.36 15.64 16.98
C LEU A 321 10.71 15.31 15.54
N SER A 322 9.83 15.61 14.57
CA SER A 322 10.10 15.39 13.15
C SER A 322 11.10 16.41 12.60
N GLY A 323 11.10 17.63 13.09
CA GLY A 323 12.13 18.63 12.85
C GLY A 323 13.52 18.16 13.30
N ALA A 324 13.59 17.33 14.36
CA ALA A 324 14.82 16.68 14.79
C ALA A 324 15.39 15.65 13.79
N HIS A 325 14.56 15.06 12.93
CA HIS A 325 14.94 14.01 11.98
C HIS A 325 15.02 14.49 10.52
N GLY A 326 14.94 15.81 10.26
CA GLY A 326 15.45 16.42 9.04
C GLY A 326 14.61 16.33 7.79
N GLU A 327 13.38 16.83 7.80
CA GLU A 327 12.83 17.45 6.60
C GLU A 327 12.59 18.95 6.87
N ALA A 328 13.69 19.72 6.83
CA ALA A 328 13.56 21.15 6.64
C ALA A 328 12.91 21.39 5.27
N ALA A 329 11.65 21.76 5.26
CA ALA A 329 10.90 22.07 4.06
C ALA A 329 11.46 23.29 3.28
N ASP A 330 12.41 24.01 3.85
CA ASP A 330 13.18 25.06 3.18
C ASP A 330 14.68 24.85 3.50
N GLY A 331 15.48 24.59 2.46
CA GLY A 331 16.88 24.19 2.57
C GLY A 331 17.70 24.99 3.59
N ALA A 332 18.81 24.40 4.03
CA ALA A 332 19.67 24.94 5.08
C ALA A 332 19.84 26.44 5.00
N GLN A 333 19.50 27.15 6.07
CA GLN A 333 19.64 28.61 6.16
C GLN A 333 21.10 29.07 6.36
N HIS A 334 22.05 28.13 6.38
CA HIS A 334 23.47 28.35 6.56
C HIS A 334 24.28 27.61 5.45
N GLU A 335 25.54 27.98 5.25
CA GLU A 335 26.46 27.28 4.34
C GLU A 335 26.82 25.90 4.93
N LEU A 336 27.03 24.88 4.08
CA LEU A 336 27.35 23.50 4.50
C LEU A 336 28.86 23.31 4.68
N ASP A 337 29.54 24.23 5.37
CA ASP A 337 30.99 24.29 5.57
C ASP A 337 31.44 23.90 6.99
N ALA A 338 30.49 23.70 7.90
CA ALA A 338 30.72 23.31 9.29
C ALA A 338 29.56 22.46 9.84
N VAL A 339 29.69 21.97 11.06
CA VAL A 339 28.58 21.36 11.81
C VAL A 339 27.94 22.46 12.64
N TYR A 340 26.64 22.62 12.48
CA TYR A 340 25.85 23.63 13.21
C TYR A 340 24.97 22.93 14.22
N SER A 341 24.73 23.58 15.36
CA SER A 341 23.84 23.06 16.39
C SER A 341 22.37 23.23 15.97
N ASN A 342 21.55 22.26 16.29
CA ASN A 342 20.11 22.34 16.20
C ASN A 342 19.52 22.32 17.63
N VAL A 343 18.60 23.24 17.92
CA VAL A 343 18.04 23.46 19.28
C VAL A 343 16.81 22.59 19.57
N VAL A 344 16.79 21.39 19.05
CA VAL A 344 15.66 20.45 19.17
C VAL A 344 15.15 20.27 20.60
N MET A 345 16.06 20.23 21.58
CA MET A 345 15.67 20.09 22.99
C MET A 345 14.91 21.31 23.50
N TYR A 346 15.34 22.51 23.08
CA TYR A 346 14.63 23.75 23.43
C TYR A 346 13.24 23.76 22.79
N ASP A 347 13.15 23.44 21.48
CA ASP A 347 11.88 23.41 20.75
C ASP A 347 10.93 22.35 21.35
N LEU A 348 11.46 21.20 21.78
CA LEU A 348 10.69 20.16 22.46
C LEU A 348 10.18 20.64 23.84
N MET A 349 11.06 21.25 24.65
CA MET A 349 10.68 21.77 25.96
C MET A 349 9.75 22.97 25.87
N ASP A 350 9.93 23.83 24.87
CA ASP A 350 9.02 24.94 24.59
C ASP A 350 7.64 24.40 24.15
N SER A 351 7.60 23.36 23.29
CA SER A 351 6.36 22.68 22.92
C SER A 351 5.66 22.04 24.11
N LEU A 352 6.39 21.41 25.03
CA LEU A 352 5.83 20.84 26.25
C LEU A 352 5.34 21.93 27.24
N ASN A 353 6.06 23.04 27.34
CA ASN A 353 5.66 24.15 28.21
C ASN A 353 4.53 25.03 27.64
N THR A 354 4.36 25.05 26.34
CA THR A 354 3.31 25.76 25.62
C THR A 354 2.21 24.83 25.12
N MET A 355 2.13 23.60 25.64
CA MET A 355 1.04 22.69 25.35
C MET A 355 -0.27 23.36 25.77
N ASP A 356 -0.95 23.95 24.80
CA ASP A 356 -2.32 24.42 24.99
C ASP A 356 -3.22 23.20 25.08
N VAL A 357 -3.75 22.94 26.26
CA VAL A 357 -4.85 21.96 26.42
C VAL A 357 -6.09 22.66 25.85
N ASN A 358 -6.49 22.23 24.67
CA ASN A 358 -7.73 22.70 24.07
C ASN A 358 -8.91 22.01 24.76
N THR A 359 -9.78 22.78 25.37
CA THR A 359 -11.03 22.24 25.91
C THR A 359 -12.08 22.18 24.81
N ASN A 360 -12.66 21.01 24.60
CA ASN A 360 -13.71 20.79 23.61
C ASN A 360 -15.10 20.93 24.26
N ASN A 361 -15.97 21.74 23.68
CA ASN A 361 -17.38 21.77 24.11
C ASN A 361 -18.16 20.55 23.58
N LEU A 362 -17.95 19.39 24.20
CA LEU A 362 -18.58 18.13 23.80
C LEU A 362 -20.11 18.16 23.96
N LYS A 363 -20.64 19.00 24.82
CA LYS A 363 -22.08 19.21 24.97
C LYS A 363 -22.68 19.80 23.70
N ALA A 364 -22.11 20.89 23.19
CA ALA A 364 -22.56 21.51 21.95
C ALA A 364 -22.37 20.57 20.73
N PHE A 365 -21.27 19.84 20.71
CA PHE A 365 -21.00 18.90 19.63
C PHE A 365 -21.94 17.68 19.65
N LYS A 366 -22.27 17.16 20.83
CA LYS A 366 -23.29 16.12 21.01
C LYS A 366 -24.67 16.59 20.52
N GLU A 367 -25.08 17.82 20.88
CA GLU A 367 -26.32 18.40 20.38
C GLU A 367 -26.33 18.49 18.85
N PHE A 368 -25.19 18.86 18.23
CA PHE A 368 -25.04 18.88 16.78
C PHE A 368 -25.20 17.49 16.17
N ILE A 369 -24.55 16.47 16.73
CA ILE A 369 -24.65 15.07 16.27
C ILE A 369 -26.11 14.60 16.35
N GLU A 370 -26.76 14.79 17.48
CA GLU A 370 -28.13 14.30 17.75
C GLU A 370 -29.22 15.12 17.03
N SER A 371 -28.88 16.31 16.48
CA SER A 371 -29.82 17.12 15.72
C SER A 371 -30.32 16.47 14.44
N GLY A 372 -29.57 15.48 13.91
CA GLY A 372 -29.83 14.84 12.61
C GLY A 372 -29.45 15.68 11.39
N ASP A 373 -28.95 16.89 11.60
CA ASP A 373 -28.47 17.78 10.52
C ASP A 373 -26.97 17.61 10.25
N SER A 374 -26.25 16.85 11.08
CA SER A 374 -24.81 16.62 10.97
C SER A 374 -24.39 15.82 9.73
N GLY A 375 -25.24 14.90 9.26
CA GLY A 375 -24.92 13.96 8.18
C GLY A 375 -23.85 12.92 8.56
N LEU A 376 -23.47 12.82 9.84
CA LEU A 376 -22.51 11.81 10.34
C LEU A 376 -23.08 10.39 10.26
N GLU A 377 -24.41 10.23 10.39
CA GLU A 377 -25.08 8.94 10.38
C GLU A 377 -24.79 8.09 9.14
N ASP A 378 -24.50 8.72 8.01
CA ASP A 378 -24.18 8.02 6.76
C ASP A 378 -22.73 7.45 6.72
N TYR A 379 -21.86 7.90 7.62
CA TYR A 379 -20.40 7.61 7.60
C TYR A 379 -19.91 6.88 8.86
N VAL A 380 -20.68 6.89 9.96
CA VAL A 380 -20.33 6.18 11.19
C VAL A 380 -21.09 4.86 11.28
N SER A 381 -20.42 3.81 11.75
CA SER A 381 -21.04 2.54 12.10
C SER A 381 -21.65 2.58 13.51
N ALA A 382 -21.03 3.35 14.42
CA ALA A 382 -21.50 3.55 15.77
C ALA A 382 -20.94 4.85 16.37
N ILE A 383 -21.64 5.39 17.36
CA ILE A 383 -21.18 6.53 18.17
C ILE A 383 -21.26 6.09 19.63
N GLN A 384 -20.15 6.24 20.35
CA GLN A 384 -20.07 5.95 21.78
C GLN A 384 -19.76 7.24 22.53
N TYR A 385 -20.58 7.53 23.53
CA TYR A 385 -20.35 8.63 24.47
C TYR A 385 -19.70 8.07 25.73
N GLY A 386 -18.47 8.50 25.98
CA GLY A 386 -17.77 8.20 27.22
C GLY A 386 -18.18 9.18 28.33
N TYR A 387 -18.22 8.71 29.54
CA TYR A 387 -18.47 9.51 30.72
C TYR A 387 -17.44 9.16 31.77
N ASP A 388 -16.95 10.14 32.52
CA ASP A 388 -16.13 9.88 33.70
C ASP A 388 -16.99 9.32 34.82
N LEU A 389 -17.03 7.99 34.87
CA LEU A 389 -17.87 7.26 35.80
C LEU A 389 -17.16 7.03 37.11
N GLY A 390 -17.59 7.71 38.13
CA GLY A 390 -17.08 7.46 39.46
C GLY A 390 -17.57 6.13 40.07
N PHE A 391 -16.98 5.01 39.69
CA PHE A 391 -17.25 3.72 40.31
C PHE A 391 -15.98 2.87 40.42
N ASP A 392 -15.98 1.97 41.40
CA ASP A 392 -14.95 0.96 41.57
C ASP A 392 -15.55 -0.43 41.66
N VAL A 393 -14.83 -1.40 41.06
CA VAL A 393 -15.22 -2.80 41.16
C VAL A 393 -14.34 -3.53 42.16
N TYR A 394 -14.96 -4.27 43.03
CA TYR A 394 -14.29 -5.05 44.08
C TYR A 394 -14.56 -6.53 43.93
N THR A 395 -13.57 -7.32 44.31
CA THR A 395 -13.70 -8.79 44.46
C THR A 395 -13.07 -9.25 45.76
N ARG A 396 -13.23 -10.51 46.09
CA ARG A 396 -12.43 -11.14 47.19
C ARG A 396 -11.29 -11.92 46.56
N ASP A 397 -10.08 -11.68 47.08
CA ASP A 397 -8.90 -12.44 46.68
C ASP A 397 -8.94 -13.88 47.25
N ALA A 398 -7.92 -14.67 46.93
CA ALA A 398 -7.78 -16.06 47.39
C ALA A 398 -7.77 -16.19 48.93
N ASP A 399 -7.36 -15.16 49.67
CA ASP A 399 -7.34 -15.11 51.13
C ASP A 399 -8.65 -14.56 51.72
N GLY A 400 -9.57 -14.11 50.87
CA GLY A 400 -10.86 -13.57 51.27
C GLY A 400 -10.87 -12.10 51.62
N LYS A 401 -9.78 -11.37 51.40
CA LYS A 401 -9.68 -9.90 51.54
C LYS A 401 -10.45 -9.25 50.42
N VAL A 402 -11.18 -8.18 50.69
CA VAL A 402 -11.79 -7.34 49.64
C VAL A 402 -10.69 -6.53 48.99
N VAL A 403 -10.52 -6.70 47.69
CA VAL A 403 -9.52 -6.01 46.86
C VAL A 403 -10.20 -5.31 45.71
N LYS A 404 -9.63 -4.21 45.25
CA LYS A 404 -10.10 -3.50 44.04
C LYS A 404 -9.68 -4.30 42.82
N SER A 405 -10.61 -4.49 41.87
CA SER A 405 -10.38 -5.19 40.60
C SER A 405 -9.77 -4.25 39.58
N ASP A 406 -8.59 -3.73 39.89
CA ASP A 406 -7.90 -2.67 39.18
C ASP A 406 -6.40 -2.87 39.23
N VAL A 407 -5.72 -2.81 38.08
CA VAL A 407 -4.28 -3.01 37.96
C VAL A 407 -3.52 -1.75 38.32
N ILE A 408 -4.06 -0.57 38.03
CA ILE A 408 -3.39 0.71 38.30
C ILE A 408 -3.23 0.94 39.80
N SER A 409 -4.30 0.68 40.57
CA SER A 409 -4.20 0.73 42.03
C SER A 409 -3.15 -0.22 42.59
N LEU A 410 -3.06 -1.44 42.07
CA LEU A 410 -2.04 -2.42 42.43
C LEU A 410 -0.63 -1.86 42.17
N LEU A 411 -0.42 -1.31 40.96
CA LEU A 411 0.89 -0.75 40.59
C LEU A 411 1.26 0.46 41.46
N ASN A 412 0.31 1.33 41.81
CA ASN A 412 0.52 2.44 42.72
C ASN A 412 0.95 1.97 44.11
N ASP A 413 0.23 1.01 44.66
CA ASP A 413 0.55 0.42 45.98
C ASP A 413 1.93 -0.24 45.96
N MET A 414 2.28 -0.97 44.90
CA MET A 414 3.59 -1.61 44.76
C MET A 414 4.71 -0.57 44.62
N MET A 415 4.55 0.44 43.77
CA MET A 415 5.56 1.49 43.62
C MET A 415 5.69 2.34 44.89
N GLY A 416 4.59 2.65 45.55
CA GLY A 416 4.56 3.36 46.81
C GLY A 416 5.30 2.60 47.93
N SER A 417 5.20 1.26 47.92
CA SER A 417 5.91 0.43 48.90
C SER A 417 7.43 0.39 48.67
N VAL A 418 7.88 0.48 47.42
CA VAL A 418 9.31 0.42 47.06
C VAL A 418 9.99 1.80 47.14
N TYR A 419 9.35 2.82 46.62
CA TYR A 419 9.97 4.16 46.49
C TYR A 419 9.52 5.17 47.53
N GLY A 420 8.46 4.89 48.30
CA GLY A 420 7.86 5.76 49.28
C GLY A 420 7.15 6.95 48.64
N GLY A 421 5.83 7.02 48.70
CA GLY A 421 5.03 8.09 48.14
C GLY A 421 3.80 7.62 47.40
N ASP A 422 3.00 8.58 46.97
CA ASP A 422 1.83 8.33 46.12
C ASP A 422 2.18 8.67 44.66
N PHE A 423 2.04 7.68 43.76
CA PHE A 423 2.35 7.80 42.35
C PHE A 423 1.09 7.97 41.49
N SER A 424 -0.10 8.14 42.09
CA SER A 424 -1.36 8.27 41.36
C SER A 424 -1.31 9.40 40.33
N SER A 425 -0.81 10.58 40.70
CA SER A 425 -0.67 11.72 39.78
C SER A 425 0.28 11.43 38.60
N TYR A 426 1.28 10.58 38.80
CA TYR A 426 2.16 10.15 37.71
C TYR A 426 1.42 9.24 36.70
N PHE A 427 0.60 8.32 37.20
CA PHE A 427 -0.22 7.46 36.35
C PHE A 427 -1.29 8.26 35.61
N ASP A 428 -1.91 9.25 36.24
CA ASP A 428 -2.91 10.13 35.63
C ASP A 428 -2.30 10.97 34.49
N THR A 429 -1.07 11.46 34.67
CA THR A 429 -0.36 12.24 33.62
C THR A 429 0.01 11.41 32.39
N MET A 430 0.22 10.10 32.56
CA MET A 430 0.56 9.17 31.47
C MET A 430 -0.68 8.39 30.98
N GLY A 431 -1.88 8.94 31.09
CA GLY A 431 -3.18 8.30 30.92
C GLY A 431 -3.28 7.33 29.73
N ASP A 432 -2.99 7.77 28.52
CA ASP A 432 -3.09 6.94 27.31
C ASP A 432 -2.19 5.68 27.33
N PHE A 433 -1.02 5.75 27.99
CA PHE A 433 -0.13 4.61 28.10
C PHE A 433 -0.70 3.55 29.05
N TYR A 434 -1.36 3.98 30.11
CA TYR A 434 -1.93 3.09 31.12
C TYR A 434 -3.34 2.63 30.81
N SER A 435 -4.05 3.25 29.85
CA SER A 435 -5.35 2.76 29.38
C SER A 435 -5.26 1.30 28.87
N SER A 436 -4.09 0.87 28.40
CA SER A 436 -3.84 -0.52 28.01
C SER A 436 -3.84 -1.52 29.18
N PHE A 437 -3.81 -1.04 30.44
CA PHE A 437 -3.92 -1.86 31.66
C PHE A 437 -5.32 -1.86 32.26
N GLU A 438 -6.26 -1.15 31.65
CA GLU A 438 -7.67 -1.22 32.06
C GLU A 438 -8.24 -2.63 31.83
N VAL A 439 -8.70 -3.23 32.89
CA VAL A 439 -9.27 -4.58 32.85
C VAL A 439 -10.74 -4.56 32.46
N TRP A 440 -11.47 -3.51 32.89
CA TRP A 440 -12.89 -3.34 32.66
C TRP A 440 -13.13 -2.39 31.50
N GLN A 441 -13.83 -2.87 30.44
CA GLN A 441 -14.10 -2.09 29.26
C GLN A 441 -15.55 -2.15 28.87
N GLU A 442 -16.14 -0.99 28.54
CA GLU A 442 -17.47 -0.93 27.96
C GLU A 442 -17.45 -1.45 26.53
N MET A 443 -18.34 -2.41 26.26
CA MET A 443 -18.57 -2.93 24.90
C MET A 443 -19.38 -1.94 24.10
N LEU A 444 -19.05 -1.78 22.83
CA LEU A 444 -19.76 -0.92 21.90
C LEU A 444 -21.24 -1.29 21.86
N PRO A 445 -22.15 -0.36 22.14
CA PRO A 445 -23.59 -0.60 22.07
C PRO A 445 -24.06 -0.73 20.62
N GLY A 446 -24.99 -1.66 20.37
CA GLY A 446 -25.54 -1.87 19.04
C GLY A 446 -26.74 -0.97 18.71
N GLU A 447 -27.05 -0.90 17.42
CA GLU A 447 -28.19 -0.14 16.93
C GLU A 447 -29.54 -0.61 17.49
N GLY A 448 -30.47 0.32 17.61
CA GLY A 448 -31.88 0.01 17.96
C GLY A 448 -32.08 -0.52 19.37
N GLY A 449 -31.17 -0.32 20.30
CA GLY A 449 -31.25 -0.77 21.70
C GLY A 449 -30.65 -2.16 21.93
N SER A 450 -29.87 -2.69 21.02
CA SER A 450 -29.01 -3.86 21.25
C SER A 450 -27.92 -3.51 22.26
N LEU A 451 -27.69 -4.43 23.23
CA LEU A 451 -26.65 -4.19 24.26
C LEU A 451 -25.23 -4.23 23.71
N ILE A 452 -25.02 -4.90 22.56
CA ILE A 452 -23.69 -5.11 21.97
C ILE A 452 -23.82 -4.97 20.47
N ASP A 453 -22.85 -4.32 19.83
CA ASP A 453 -22.78 -4.14 18.39
C ASP A 453 -22.44 -5.43 17.64
N ASP A 454 -22.96 -5.57 16.42
CA ASP A 454 -22.72 -6.74 15.57
C ASP A 454 -21.23 -6.89 15.20
N THR A 455 -20.47 -5.81 15.17
CA THR A 455 -19.02 -5.83 14.91
C THR A 455 -18.27 -6.54 16.04
N VAL A 456 -18.61 -6.21 17.29
CA VAL A 456 -18.04 -6.90 18.47
C VAL A 456 -18.42 -8.38 18.44
N LEU A 457 -19.71 -8.68 18.20
CA LEU A 457 -20.19 -10.05 18.10
C LEU A 457 -19.50 -10.84 16.97
N GLY A 458 -19.10 -10.18 15.89
CA GLY A 458 -18.41 -10.79 14.75
C GLY A 458 -16.93 -11.07 14.99
N GLN A 459 -16.27 -10.38 15.92
CA GLN A 459 -14.85 -10.51 16.20
C GLN A 459 -14.53 -11.57 17.27
N TYR A 460 -15.50 -12.02 18.06
CA TYR A 460 -15.30 -12.94 19.17
C TYR A 460 -16.23 -14.14 19.12
N ASP A 461 -15.69 -15.31 19.44
CA ASP A 461 -16.41 -16.57 19.58
C ASP A 461 -16.75 -16.83 21.05
N VAL A 462 -18.01 -17.14 21.36
CA VAL A 462 -18.41 -17.59 22.70
C VAL A 462 -17.92 -19.02 22.90
N ILE A 463 -16.93 -19.19 23.79
CA ILE A 463 -16.41 -20.52 24.12
C ILE A 463 -17.13 -21.18 25.28
N TYR A 464 -17.75 -20.39 26.17
CA TYR A 464 -18.57 -20.88 27.28
C TYR A 464 -19.62 -19.83 27.67
N GLY A 465 -20.81 -20.27 28.11
CA GLY A 465 -21.89 -19.38 28.56
C GLY A 465 -22.58 -18.63 27.43
N SER A 466 -22.84 -17.35 27.62
CA SER A 466 -23.52 -16.48 26.66
C SER A 466 -23.04 -15.01 26.80
N TRP A 467 -23.28 -14.23 25.77
CA TRP A 467 -23.16 -12.78 25.85
C TRP A 467 -24.12 -12.20 26.92
N PRO A 468 -23.77 -11.05 27.56
CA PRO A 468 -24.58 -10.36 28.53
C PRO A 468 -25.98 -10.03 27.98
N GLN A 469 -27.01 -10.23 28.82
CA GLN A 469 -28.39 -9.92 28.50
C GLN A 469 -29.01 -8.89 29.47
N SER A 470 -28.27 -8.49 30.50
CA SER A 470 -28.65 -7.49 31.48
C SER A 470 -27.45 -6.70 31.96
N TYR A 471 -27.67 -5.54 32.57
CA TYR A 471 -26.65 -4.63 33.05
C TYR A 471 -25.70 -5.26 34.11
N ASP A 472 -26.11 -6.30 34.83
CA ASP A 472 -25.36 -6.98 35.87
C ASP A 472 -24.55 -8.18 35.35
N GLU A 473 -24.52 -8.40 34.01
CA GLU A 473 -23.80 -9.48 33.36
C GLU A 473 -22.62 -8.91 32.62
N VAL A 474 -21.46 -9.58 32.71
CA VAL A 474 -20.20 -9.25 32.05
C VAL A 474 -19.62 -10.45 31.34
N VAL A 475 -18.68 -10.28 30.42
CA VAL A 475 -17.94 -11.35 29.75
C VAL A 475 -16.46 -11.28 30.10
N LEU A 476 -15.84 -12.45 30.24
CA LEU A 476 -14.39 -12.57 30.29
C LEU A 476 -13.84 -12.79 28.87
N ILE A 477 -12.85 -12.03 28.49
CA ILE A 477 -12.18 -12.09 27.20
C ILE A 477 -10.85 -12.78 27.39
N VAL A 478 -10.61 -13.84 26.61
CA VAL A 478 -9.34 -14.57 26.61
C VAL A 478 -8.66 -14.41 25.24
N ASP A 479 -7.34 -14.57 25.23
CA ASP A 479 -6.55 -14.52 24.00
C ASP A 479 -6.82 -15.74 23.09
N LYS A 480 -6.14 -15.77 21.92
CA LYS A 480 -6.26 -16.88 20.95
C LYS A 480 -5.85 -18.24 21.51
N ASN A 481 -5.04 -18.27 22.57
CA ASN A 481 -4.55 -19.50 23.23
C ASN A 481 -5.41 -19.91 24.44
N ASN A 482 -6.49 -19.18 24.76
CA ASN A 482 -7.27 -19.27 26.01
C ASN A 482 -6.45 -18.86 27.26
N GLU A 483 -5.61 -17.86 27.14
CA GLU A 483 -4.78 -17.35 28.21
C GLU A 483 -5.27 -15.95 28.64
N VAL A 484 -5.03 -15.61 29.89
CA VAL A 484 -5.16 -14.28 30.47
C VAL A 484 -3.90 -13.94 31.25
N SER A 485 -3.52 -12.66 31.33
CA SER A 485 -2.33 -12.24 32.06
C SER A 485 -2.51 -12.42 33.57
N ASP A 486 -1.42 -12.46 34.32
CA ASP A 486 -1.38 -12.48 35.78
C ASP A 486 -2.01 -11.22 36.39
N LEU A 487 -1.88 -10.07 35.75
CA LEU A 487 -2.57 -8.82 36.11
C LEU A 487 -4.10 -8.99 36.06
N VAL A 488 -4.62 -9.65 35.02
CA VAL A 488 -6.05 -9.98 34.92
C VAL A 488 -6.44 -10.98 36.01
N LEU A 489 -5.58 -11.98 36.31
CA LEU A 489 -5.85 -12.93 37.39
C LEU A 489 -5.93 -12.24 38.76
N TYR A 490 -5.11 -11.22 39.01
CA TYR A 490 -5.25 -10.37 40.21
C TYR A 490 -6.62 -9.68 40.23
N SER A 491 -6.99 -9.02 39.13
CA SER A 491 -8.28 -8.31 39.02
C SER A 491 -9.48 -9.24 39.14
N LEU A 492 -9.34 -10.53 38.80
CA LEU A 492 -10.32 -11.57 39.03
C LEU A 492 -10.34 -12.08 40.49
N GLY A 493 -9.40 -11.67 41.35
CA GLY A 493 -9.24 -12.17 42.71
C GLY A 493 -8.60 -13.56 42.82
N LEU A 494 -7.99 -14.04 41.74
CA LEU A 494 -7.34 -15.35 41.67
C LEU A 494 -5.87 -15.30 42.08
N ARG A 495 -5.31 -14.12 42.17
CA ARG A 495 -3.96 -13.82 42.67
C ARG A 495 -4.07 -12.81 43.82
N THR A 496 -3.16 -12.92 44.79
CA THR A 496 -3.06 -11.95 45.90
C THR A 496 -2.06 -10.86 45.56
N GLU A 497 -2.17 -9.73 46.24
CA GLU A 497 -1.20 -8.64 46.18
C GLU A 497 0.23 -9.10 46.57
N GLU A 498 0.35 -9.97 47.59
CA GLU A 498 1.64 -10.56 48.01
C GLU A 498 2.29 -11.40 46.89
N GLN A 499 1.49 -12.20 46.13
CA GLN A 499 2.01 -12.96 45.00
C GLN A 499 2.45 -12.09 43.83
N MET A 500 1.80 -10.96 43.62
CA MET A 500 2.19 -9.99 42.58
C MET A 500 3.47 -9.25 43.00
N ALA A 501 3.58 -8.86 44.28
CA ALA A 501 4.76 -8.21 44.85
C ALA A 501 6.00 -9.12 44.81
N ASP A 502 5.84 -10.41 45.14
CA ASP A 502 6.92 -11.40 45.06
C ASP A 502 7.46 -11.53 43.61
N GLY A 503 6.55 -11.51 42.62
CA GLY A 503 6.90 -11.50 41.19
C GLY A 503 7.69 -10.29 40.76
N PHE A 504 7.27 -9.14 41.23
CA PHE A 504 7.94 -7.87 40.97
C PHE A 504 9.33 -7.79 41.62
N GLU A 505 9.45 -8.19 42.89
CA GLU A 505 10.73 -8.22 43.64
C GLU A 505 11.73 -9.19 42.97
N ALA A 506 11.29 -10.39 42.55
CA ALA A 506 12.11 -11.33 41.82
C ALA A 506 12.62 -10.75 40.49
N SER A 507 11.77 -10.00 39.77
CA SER A 507 12.15 -9.34 38.51
C SER A 507 13.21 -8.26 38.77
N MET A 508 13.05 -7.44 39.79
CA MET A 508 13.99 -6.39 40.15
C MET A 508 15.35 -6.95 40.65
N SER A 509 15.33 -8.11 41.31
CA SER A 509 16.56 -8.78 41.77
C SER A 509 17.24 -9.61 40.65
N GLY A 510 16.63 -9.72 39.47
CA GLY A 510 17.16 -10.51 38.34
C GLY A 510 17.03 -12.02 38.53
N GLU A 511 16.17 -12.46 39.45
CA GLU A 511 15.85 -13.87 39.62
C GLU A 511 14.84 -14.33 38.59
N THR A 512 15.06 -15.53 38.03
CA THR A 512 14.07 -16.14 37.12
C THR A 512 13.03 -16.91 37.91
N LEU A 513 11.78 -16.45 37.82
CA LEU A 513 10.66 -17.23 38.36
C LEU A 513 10.36 -18.44 37.47
N ASP A 514 10.42 -19.64 38.02
CA ASP A 514 9.82 -20.84 37.42
C ASP A 514 8.29 -20.79 37.73
N ALA A 515 7.54 -19.99 36.96
CA ALA A 515 6.09 -19.94 37.11
C ALA A 515 5.48 -21.25 36.58
N GLU A 516 4.83 -22.02 37.46
CA GLU A 516 3.98 -23.15 37.02
C GLU A 516 2.74 -22.56 36.32
N VAL A 517 2.41 -23.09 35.13
CA VAL A 517 1.18 -22.71 34.40
C VAL A 517 -0.02 -23.25 35.19
N GLU A 518 -0.78 -22.36 35.78
CA GLU A 518 -2.02 -22.67 36.48
C GLU A 518 -3.19 -22.67 35.49
N SER A 519 -4.28 -23.34 35.82
CA SER A 519 -5.48 -23.41 34.97
C SER A 519 -6.75 -23.47 35.82
N TRP A 520 -7.76 -22.77 35.37
CA TRP A 520 -9.09 -22.73 35.95
C TRP A 520 -10.11 -23.23 34.93
N SER A 521 -11.11 -23.92 35.41
CA SER A 521 -12.23 -24.33 34.55
C SER A 521 -13.12 -23.12 34.23
N TYR A 522 -13.80 -23.19 33.09
CA TYR A 522 -14.77 -22.14 32.70
C TYR A 522 -15.89 -21.98 33.73
N GLU A 523 -16.30 -23.08 34.41
CA GLU A 523 -17.34 -23.05 35.45
C GLU A 523 -16.85 -22.31 36.70
N GLU A 524 -15.58 -22.46 37.09
CA GLU A 524 -14.98 -21.74 38.19
C GLU A 524 -14.89 -20.25 37.89
N LEU A 525 -14.43 -19.86 36.70
CA LEU A 525 -14.33 -18.45 36.29
C LEU A 525 -15.71 -17.78 36.21
N CYS A 526 -16.73 -18.45 35.66
CA CYS A 526 -18.10 -17.93 35.66
C CYS A 526 -18.77 -17.97 37.02
N GLY A 527 -18.17 -18.62 38.02
CA GLY A 527 -18.61 -18.61 39.42
C GLY A 527 -18.08 -17.43 40.24
N LEU A 528 -17.16 -16.65 39.70
CA LEU A 528 -16.65 -15.44 40.35
C LEU A 528 -17.74 -14.36 40.46
N SER A 529 -17.68 -13.58 41.49
CA SER A 529 -18.61 -12.49 41.75
C SER A 529 -17.86 -11.20 42.07
N PHE A 530 -18.36 -10.14 41.51
CA PHE A 530 -17.81 -8.81 41.71
C PHE A 530 -18.86 -7.89 42.30
N LYS A 531 -18.39 -6.84 42.93
CA LYS A 531 -19.26 -5.80 43.46
C LYS A 531 -18.80 -4.46 42.94
N LEU A 532 -19.65 -3.89 42.06
CA LEU A 532 -19.46 -2.50 41.63
C LEU A 532 -20.09 -1.59 42.72
N ILE A 533 -19.34 -0.61 43.18
CA ILE A 533 -19.80 0.37 44.17
C ILE A 533 -19.57 1.75 43.56
N ALA A 534 -20.67 2.49 43.37
CA ALA A 534 -20.57 3.87 42.90
C ALA A 534 -20.01 4.77 44.00
N ARG A 535 -19.19 5.77 43.65
CA ARG A 535 -18.51 6.67 44.62
C ARG A 535 -19.46 7.26 45.68
N PRO A 536 -20.68 7.72 45.37
CA PRO A 536 -21.59 8.24 46.40
C PRO A 536 -21.97 7.19 47.47
N GLU A 537 -21.88 5.89 47.13
CA GLU A 537 -22.22 4.81 48.06
C GLU A 537 -21.18 4.58 49.15
N TYR A 538 -19.98 5.15 49.02
CA TYR A 538 -18.91 5.13 50.04
C TYR A 538 -19.32 5.90 51.27
N TYR A 539 -20.18 6.88 51.13
CA TYR A 539 -20.56 7.82 52.18
C TYR A 539 -21.85 7.40 52.87
N VAL A 540 -21.84 7.49 54.18
CA VAL A 540 -23.04 7.26 55.00
C VAL A 540 -23.34 8.48 55.81
N CYS A 541 -24.56 9.01 55.69
CA CYS A 541 -24.99 10.18 56.48
C CYS A 541 -25.14 9.79 57.97
N ASP A 542 -24.53 10.54 58.83
CA ASP A 542 -24.78 10.53 60.27
C ASP A 542 -26.04 11.37 60.58
N GLU A 543 -27.13 10.71 60.95
CA GLU A 543 -28.41 11.38 61.24
C GLU A 543 -28.30 12.39 62.41
N GLU A 544 -27.30 12.25 63.31
CA GLU A 544 -27.19 13.14 64.47
C GLU A 544 -26.42 14.40 64.15
N THR A 545 -25.38 14.29 63.31
CA THR A 545 -24.48 15.41 62.93
C THR A 545 -24.82 16.05 61.60
N GLY A 546 -25.49 15.29 60.71
CA GLY A 546 -25.76 15.66 59.31
C GLY A 546 -24.54 15.58 58.41
N GLY A 547 -23.38 15.15 58.93
CA GLY A 547 -22.18 14.92 58.14
C GLY A 547 -22.13 13.53 57.53
N TYR A 548 -21.19 13.30 56.61
CA TYR A 548 -21.00 12.00 55.95
C TYR A 548 -19.72 11.32 56.44
N THR A 549 -19.74 10.03 56.60
CA THR A 549 -18.59 9.22 56.96
C THR A 549 -18.21 8.37 55.75
N ASP A 550 -16.93 8.41 55.37
CA ASP A 550 -16.35 7.59 54.34
C ASP A 550 -16.06 6.17 54.88
N LEU A 551 -16.73 5.16 54.30
CA LEU A 551 -16.57 3.76 54.69
C LEU A 551 -15.32 3.11 54.13
N THR A 552 -14.73 3.69 53.08
CA THR A 552 -13.49 3.13 52.44
C THR A 552 -12.28 3.30 53.31
N ALA A 553 -12.29 4.26 54.25
CA ALA A 553 -11.19 4.55 55.19
C ALA A 553 -10.83 3.36 56.12
N THR A 554 -11.67 2.31 56.20
CA THR A 554 -11.42 1.15 57.06
C THR A 554 -11.73 -0.17 56.38
N SER A 555 -10.97 -1.23 56.63
CA SER A 555 -11.25 -2.57 56.14
C SER A 555 -12.64 -3.09 56.55
N ALA A 556 -13.11 -2.75 57.73
CA ALA A 556 -14.47 -3.12 58.19
C ALA A 556 -15.56 -2.40 57.40
N GLY A 557 -15.33 -1.16 56.99
CA GLY A 557 -16.24 -0.40 56.13
C GLY A 557 -16.27 -1.00 54.73
N MET A 558 -15.11 -1.39 54.16
CA MET A 558 -15.04 -2.07 52.85
C MET A 558 -15.74 -3.42 52.88
N ASP A 559 -15.53 -4.24 53.92
CA ASP A 559 -16.26 -5.50 54.07
C ASP A 559 -17.79 -5.26 54.14
N TYR A 560 -18.23 -4.20 54.86
CA TYR A 560 -19.64 -3.83 54.90
C TYR A 560 -20.18 -3.42 53.53
N LEU A 561 -19.48 -2.62 52.78
CA LEU A 561 -19.83 -2.20 51.42
C LEU A 561 -19.97 -3.41 50.49
N TYR A 562 -19.00 -4.29 50.51
CA TYR A 562 -18.98 -5.47 49.66
C TYR A 562 -20.09 -6.46 49.96
N ASP A 563 -20.35 -6.76 51.25
CA ASP A 563 -21.35 -7.74 51.69
C ASP A 563 -22.78 -7.18 51.72
N SER A 564 -22.93 -5.85 51.66
CA SER A 564 -24.27 -5.23 51.63
C SER A 564 -25.10 -5.67 50.43
N LYS A 565 -26.37 -5.93 50.68
CA LYS A 565 -27.34 -6.24 49.62
C LYS A 565 -28.04 -4.99 49.09
N ASP A 566 -28.01 -3.93 49.85
CA ASP A 566 -28.71 -2.68 49.56
C ASP A 566 -27.79 -1.63 48.92
N ARG A 567 -26.50 -1.90 48.82
CA ARG A 567 -25.49 -1.04 48.18
C ARG A 567 -24.73 -1.79 47.11
N GLY A 568 -24.34 -1.06 46.08
CA GLY A 568 -23.59 -1.57 44.95
C GLY A 568 -24.32 -2.58 44.08
N ILE A 569 -23.79 -2.81 42.90
CA ILE A 569 -24.30 -3.76 41.91
C ILE A 569 -23.44 -5.03 41.98
N SER A 570 -24.11 -6.18 42.13
CA SER A 570 -23.41 -7.47 42.07
C SER A 570 -23.28 -7.90 40.59
N LEU A 571 -22.07 -8.01 40.10
CA LEU A 571 -21.76 -8.42 38.75
C LEU A 571 -21.36 -9.89 38.67
N LYS A 572 -21.72 -10.55 37.58
CA LYS A 572 -21.40 -11.97 37.32
C LYS A 572 -20.90 -12.16 35.88
N ILE A 573 -19.94 -13.05 35.70
CA ILE A 573 -19.47 -13.46 34.39
C ILE A 573 -20.51 -14.38 33.75
N SER A 574 -21.20 -13.91 32.69
CA SER A 574 -22.23 -14.65 31.97
C SER A 574 -21.66 -15.57 30.90
N GLY A 575 -20.45 -15.26 30.40
CA GLY A 575 -19.78 -16.03 29.39
C GLY A 575 -18.30 -15.71 29.27
N ILE A 576 -17.60 -16.58 28.55
CA ILE A 576 -16.20 -16.42 28.19
C ILE A 576 -16.11 -16.37 26.68
N VAL A 577 -15.44 -15.36 26.15
CA VAL A 577 -15.31 -15.11 24.71
C VAL A 577 -13.85 -15.09 24.31
N ARG A 578 -13.56 -15.54 23.10
CA ARG A 578 -12.21 -15.59 22.54
C ARG A 578 -12.19 -14.88 21.19
N GLN A 579 -11.17 -14.11 20.93
CA GLN A 579 -10.98 -13.50 19.62
C GLN A 579 -10.94 -14.59 18.54
N ASN A 580 -11.73 -14.46 17.47
CA ASN A 580 -11.77 -15.43 16.39
C ASN A 580 -10.50 -15.38 15.52
N GLU A 581 -10.22 -16.46 14.78
CA GLU A 581 -9.00 -16.58 13.97
C GLU A 581 -8.95 -15.60 12.78
N ASP A 582 -10.10 -15.13 12.32
CA ASP A 582 -10.21 -14.24 11.18
C ASP A 582 -10.04 -12.75 11.55
N ALA A 583 -10.23 -12.39 12.83
CA ALA A 583 -10.06 -11.03 13.32
C ALA A 583 -8.56 -10.66 13.43
N VAL A 584 -8.14 -9.61 12.75
CA VAL A 584 -6.75 -9.11 12.75
C VAL A 584 -6.45 -8.38 14.06
N ALA A 585 -7.38 -7.53 14.52
CA ALA A 585 -7.34 -6.85 15.81
C ALA A 585 -8.69 -7.04 16.50
N GLY A 586 -8.68 -7.06 17.84
CA GLY A 586 -9.90 -7.09 18.64
C GLY A 586 -10.27 -5.67 19.08
N MET A 587 -11.56 -5.34 19.08
CA MET A 587 -12.05 -4.06 19.62
C MET A 587 -11.91 -3.96 21.13
N MET A 588 -11.77 -5.10 21.81
CA MET A 588 -11.65 -5.16 23.26
C MET A 588 -10.18 -5.27 23.64
N THR A 589 -9.66 -4.27 24.32
CA THR A 589 -8.32 -4.25 24.92
C THR A 589 -8.38 -4.72 26.37
N GLY A 590 -9.48 -4.47 27.09
CA GLY A 590 -9.76 -4.96 28.42
C GLY A 590 -10.14 -6.44 28.46
N ALA A 591 -9.89 -7.08 29.60
CA ALA A 591 -10.16 -8.50 29.79
C ALA A 591 -11.60 -8.78 30.24
N ILE A 592 -12.32 -7.80 30.77
CA ILE A 592 -13.71 -7.93 31.21
C ILE A 592 -14.57 -6.90 30.49
N GLY A 593 -15.48 -7.41 29.63
CA GLY A 593 -16.40 -6.56 28.89
C GLY A 593 -17.76 -6.39 29.60
N TYR A 594 -18.19 -5.14 29.75
CA TYR A 594 -19.51 -4.80 30.28
C TYR A 594 -20.35 -4.01 29.26
N THR A 595 -21.62 -3.88 29.48
CA THR A 595 -22.56 -3.20 28.53
C THR A 595 -22.84 -1.76 28.97
N SER A 596 -23.19 -0.91 28.00
CA SER A 596 -23.65 0.47 28.22
C SER A 596 -24.87 0.56 29.17
N ALA A 597 -25.65 -0.52 29.29
CA ALA A 597 -26.70 -0.59 30.30
C ALA A 597 -26.17 -0.54 31.73
N LEU A 598 -24.95 -1.01 32.00
CA LEU A 598 -24.31 -0.86 33.31
C LEU A 598 -23.91 0.59 33.55
N THR A 599 -23.31 1.24 32.54
CA THR A 599 -23.01 2.67 32.54
C THR A 599 -24.24 3.52 32.88
N ASP A 600 -25.33 3.30 32.16
CA ASP A 600 -26.61 3.96 32.44
C ASP A 600 -27.10 3.75 33.87
N LYS A 601 -26.93 2.52 34.38
CA LYS A 601 -27.37 2.18 35.75
C LYS A 601 -26.47 2.83 36.82
N VAL A 602 -25.17 2.93 36.58
CA VAL A 602 -24.27 3.63 37.50
C VAL A 602 -24.59 5.13 37.54
N ILE A 603 -24.79 5.77 36.39
CA ILE A 603 -25.18 7.19 36.32
C ILE A 603 -26.49 7.43 37.09
N GLU A 604 -27.46 6.55 36.90
CA GLU A 604 -28.72 6.64 37.63
C GLU A 604 -28.52 6.57 39.15
N LEU A 605 -27.71 5.61 39.61
CA LEU A 605 -27.43 5.43 41.04
C LEU A 605 -26.64 6.61 41.61
N SER A 606 -25.63 7.11 40.93
CA SER A 606 -24.84 8.24 41.37
C SER A 606 -25.67 9.51 41.44
N ASN A 607 -26.41 9.85 40.41
CA ASN A 607 -27.21 11.08 40.35
C ASN A 607 -28.40 11.08 41.29
N GLU A 608 -28.90 9.89 41.66
CA GLU A 608 -30.01 9.73 42.63
C GLU A 608 -29.52 9.65 44.10
N ALA A 609 -28.23 9.54 44.32
CA ALA A 609 -27.67 9.43 45.68
C ALA A 609 -27.96 10.68 46.55
N ASP A 610 -28.20 10.48 47.84
CA ASP A 610 -28.61 11.56 48.76
C ASP A 610 -27.51 12.61 48.94
N ILE A 611 -26.21 12.19 48.94
CA ILE A 611 -25.10 13.09 49.07
C ILE A 611 -24.92 13.98 47.83
N VAL A 612 -25.12 13.42 46.64
CA VAL A 612 -25.06 14.17 45.37
C VAL A 612 -26.21 15.18 45.34
N LYS A 613 -27.39 14.77 45.73
CA LYS A 613 -28.53 15.70 45.81
C LYS A 613 -28.32 16.79 46.85
N ALA A 614 -27.62 16.50 47.96
CA ALA A 614 -27.25 17.48 48.96
C ALA A 614 -26.27 18.51 48.38
N GLN A 615 -25.22 18.03 47.62
CA GLN A 615 -24.26 18.91 46.99
C GLN A 615 -24.92 19.81 45.94
N LEU A 616 -25.76 19.24 45.09
CA LEU A 616 -26.49 20.02 44.06
C LEU A 616 -27.45 21.06 44.69
N ALA A 617 -27.97 20.78 45.89
CA ALA A 617 -28.89 21.71 46.61
C ALA A 617 -28.17 22.85 47.30
N ASP A 618 -26.91 22.69 47.72
CA ASP A 618 -26.06 23.72 48.31
C ASP A 618 -24.66 23.81 47.64
N PRO A 619 -24.56 24.59 46.56
CA PRO A 619 -23.29 24.75 45.85
C PRO A 619 -22.19 25.49 46.63
N GLY A 620 -22.51 26.06 47.75
CA GLY A 620 -21.55 26.84 48.59
C GLY A 620 -20.88 26.02 49.68
N THR A 621 -21.36 24.77 49.89
CA THR A 621 -20.91 23.92 51.01
C THR A 621 -20.51 22.55 50.44
N ASP A 622 -19.33 22.08 50.79
CA ASP A 622 -18.87 20.72 50.59
C ASP A 622 -19.77 19.75 51.36
N ALA A 623 -20.54 18.95 50.64
CA ALA A 623 -21.47 18.02 51.25
C ALA A 623 -20.77 16.88 52.02
N ILE A 624 -19.52 16.52 51.66
CA ILE A 624 -18.74 15.47 52.31
C ILE A 624 -18.24 15.94 53.66
N LEU A 625 -17.61 17.10 53.70
CA LEU A 625 -16.98 17.64 54.88
C LEU A 625 -17.92 18.51 55.72
N GLY A 626 -18.99 19.02 55.17
CA GLY A 626 -19.91 19.97 55.78
C GLY A 626 -19.28 21.36 55.94
N LEU A 627 -18.25 21.68 55.17
CA LEU A 627 -17.51 22.95 55.23
C LEU A 627 -17.83 23.83 54.03
N PRO A 628 -17.82 25.17 54.16
CA PRO A 628 -17.95 26.05 53.01
C PRO A 628 -16.70 25.89 52.12
N PHE A 629 -16.88 26.00 50.80
CA PHE A 629 -15.75 26.01 49.85
C PHE A 629 -14.95 27.29 50.02
N ALA A 630 -13.61 27.20 49.86
CA ALA A 630 -12.74 28.36 49.84
C ALA A 630 -13.06 29.21 48.59
N THR A 631 -13.23 30.53 48.77
CA THR A 631 -13.48 31.45 47.63
C THR A 631 -12.20 32.07 47.09
N GLY A 632 -11.05 31.80 47.73
CA GLY A 632 -9.74 32.38 47.39
C GLY A 632 -9.59 33.88 47.77
N GLU A 633 -10.65 34.46 48.36
CA GLU A 633 -10.64 35.84 48.87
C GLU A 633 -10.54 35.93 50.40
N GLU A 634 -10.40 34.77 51.09
CA GLU A 634 -10.27 34.72 52.54
C GLU A 634 -8.97 35.42 52.97
N PRO A 635 -9.04 36.31 53.91
CA PRO A 635 -7.82 36.95 54.42
C PRO A 635 -6.98 35.91 55.15
N GLU A 636 -5.69 35.84 54.86
CA GLU A 636 -4.77 35.05 55.67
C GLU A 636 -4.95 35.39 57.16
N PRO A 637 -5.11 34.37 58.02
CA PRO A 637 -5.30 34.63 59.45
C PRO A 637 -4.07 35.32 60.06
N THR A 638 -4.30 36.32 60.85
CA THR A 638 -3.21 36.94 61.56
C THR A 638 -2.66 36.04 62.67
N LEU A 639 -1.40 36.17 63.03
CA LEU A 639 -0.77 35.39 64.09
C LEU A 639 -1.56 35.43 65.42
N ASP A 640 -2.22 36.53 65.70
CA ASP A 640 -3.06 36.68 66.95
C ASP A 640 -4.35 35.83 66.79
N GLU A 641 -4.94 35.71 65.58
CA GLU A 641 -6.08 34.83 65.32
C GLU A 641 -5.65 33.38 65.41
N ILE A 642 -4.53 32.99 64.75
CA ILE A 642 -3.94 31.65 64.83
C ILE A 642 -3.74 31.22 66.30
N LYS A 643 -3.15 32.11 67.18
CA LYS A 643 -2.97 31.81 68.55
C LYS A 643 -4.29 31.61 69.29
N ALA A 644 -5.29 32.42 69.06
CA ALA A 644 -6.60 32.28 69.65
C ALA A 644 -7.29 30.98 69.33
N ASP A 645 -7.26 30.58 68.03
CA ASP A 645 -7.85 29.33 67.53
C ASP A 645 -7.12 28.08 68.08
N VAL A 646 -5.79 28.12 68.12
CA VAL A 646 -4.96 27.02 68.67
C VAL A 646 -5.15 26.91 70.16
N ASP A 647 -5.24 28.02 70.88
CA ASP A 647 -5.51 27.97 72.30
C ASP A 647 -6.89 27.37 72.64
N GLU A 648 -7.93 27.74 71.87
CA GLU A 648 -9.25 27.15 72.05
C GLU A 648 -9.23 25.66 71.72
N TYR A 649 -8.52 25.24 70.64
CA TYR A 649 -8.34 23.83 70.32
C TYR A 649 -7.68 23.05 71.44
N ILE A 650 -6.55 23.58 72.00
CA ILE A 650 -5.84 22.94 73.12
C ILE A 650 -6.73 22.84 74.33
N GLU A 651 -7.55 23.89 74.65
CA GLU A 651 -8.50 23.85 75.78
C GLU A 651 -9.57 22.75 75.57
N GLY A 652 -9.97 22.48 74.35
CA GLY A 652 -10.96 21.41 73.96
C GLY A 652 -10.38 19.99 74.08
N LEU A 653 -9.07 19.80 73.99
CA LEU A 653 -8.45 18.47 74.11
C LEU A 653 -8.59 17.86 75.47
N ASP A 654 -8.78 16.56 75.55
CA ASP A 654 -8.68 15.74 76.75
C ASP A 654 -7.22 15.56 77.21
N VAL A 655 -6.99 14.91 78.34
CA VAL A 655 -5.64 14.66 78.85
C VAL A 655 -4.78 13.88 77.91
N SER A 656 -5.37 12.92 77.19
CA SER A 656 -4.66 12.10 76.16
C SER A 656 -4.28 12.93 74.96
N GLY A 657 -5.21 13.75 74.44
CA GLY A 657 -4.99 14.62 73.27
C GLY A 657 -3.89 15.68 73.61
N ARG A 658 -3.95 16.29 74.74
CA ARG A 658 -2.87 17.24 75.19
C ARG A 658 -1.52 16.56 75.35
N ALA A 659 -1.49 15.30 75.82
CA ALA A 659 -0.24 14.57 75.98
C ALA A 659 0.33 14.19 74.58
N ALA A 660 -0.51 13.79 73.65
CA ALA A 660 -0.11 13.49 72.29
C ALA A 660 0.43 14.75 71.59
N LEU A 661 -0.30 15.85 71.61
CA LEU A 661 0.14 17.14 71.07
C LEU A 661 1.48 17.60 71.65
N TYR A 662 1.69 17.48 72.97
CA TYR A 662 2.98 17.85 73.60
C TYR A 662 4.11 16.96 73.08
N THR A 663 3.87 15.67 72.90
CA THR A 663 4.84 14.73 72.36
C THR A 663 5.22 15.12 70.95
N ASP A 664 4.25 15.32 70.09
CA ASP A 664 4.42 15.69 68.66
C ASP A 664 5.22 17.03 68.55
N LEU A 665 4.82 18.06 69.23
CA LEU A 665 5.56 19.35 69.28
C LEU A 665 6.99 19.24 69.80
N THR A 666 7.27 18.30 70.72
CA THR A 666 8.60 18.11 71.29
C THR A 666 9.49 17.25 70.43
N GLU A 667 8.94 16.32 69.70
CA GLU A 667 9.63 15.47 68.68
C GLU A 667 10.07 16.28 67.47
N ARG A 668 9.41 17.37 67.14
CA ARG A 668 9.77 18.24 66.06
C ARG A 668 11.00 19.09 66.37
N ALA A 669 12.03 18.89 65.54
CA ALA A 669 13.26 19.69 65.67
C ALA A 669 13.01 21.15 65.26
N PRO A 670 13.40 22.17 66.08
CA PRO A 670 13.35 23.56 65.64
C PRO A 670 14.20 23.77 64.35
N GLU A 671 13.71 24.52 63.40
CA GLU A 671 14.38 24.70 62.10
C GLU A 671 15.78 25.35 62.29
N ASP A 672 15.91 26.33 63.18
CA ASP A 672 17.21 26.92 63.54
C ASP A 672 18.23 25.85 64.04
N TYR A 673 17.77 24.83 64.78
CA TYR A 673 18.60 23.73 65.20
C TYR A 673 19.02 22.81 64.07
N VAL A 674 18.09 22.51 63.20
CA VAL A 674 18.33 21.68 61.96
C VAL A 674 19.34 22.40 61.09
N GLU A 675 19.08 23.67 60.73
CA GLU A 675 19.96 24.46 59.88
C GLU A 675 21.37 24.54 60.42
N LEU A 676 21.51 24.92 61.75
CA LEU A 676 22.81 25.01 62.38
C LEU A 676 23.55 23.65 62.37
N THR A 677 22.84 22.57 62.66
CA THR A 677 23.42 21.23 62.73
C THR A 677 23.84 20.72 61.36
N VAL A 678 23.00 20.96 60.32
CA VAL A 678 23.32 20.69 58.97
C VAL A 678 24.52 21.50 58.49
N GLU A 679 24.54 22.81 58.72
CA GLU A 679 25.74 23.63 58.44
C GLU A 679 27.01 23.07 59.06
N GLN A 680 26.94 22.65 60.33
CA GLN A 680 28.09 22.03 61.01
C GLN A 680 28.49 20.70 60.40
N ALA A 681 27.53 19.86 60.02
CA ALA A 681 27.77 18.58 59.38
C ALA A 681 28.33 18.74 57.97
N MET A 682 27.83 19.69 57.17
CA MET A 682 28.30 19.97 55.83
C MET A 682 29.67 20.67 55.81
N GLN A 683 30.15 21.20 57.01
CA GLN A 683 31.39 21.94 57.07
C GLN A 683 32.60 21.04 56.74
N GLY A 684 33.18 21.24 55.55
CA GLY A 684 34.35 20.49 55.05
C GLY A 684 34.01 19.24 54.21
N MET A 685 32.73 18.99 53.92
CA MET A 685 32.36 18.00 52.96
C MET A 685 32.82 18.43 51.57
N THR A 686 33.49 17.51 50.85
CA THR A 686 33.89 17.68 49.46
C THR A 686 33.16 16.63 48.64
N ARG A 687 33.01 16.89 47.37
CA ARG A 687 32.39 15.93 46.43
C ARG A 687 32.98 14.53 46.63
N GLU A 688 34.30 14.40 46.65
CA GLU A 688 34.97 13.11 46.83
C GLU A 688 34.56 12.38 48.11
N TYR A 689 34.33 13.13 49.20
CA TYR A 689 33.88 12.57 50.48
C TYR A 689 32.41 12.15 50.45
N ILE A 690 31.59 12.91 49.76
CA ILE A 690 30.17 12.59 49.55
C ILE A 690 30.01 11.33 48.67
N GLU A 691 30.76 11.26 47.59
CA GLU A 691 30.76 10.07 46.71
C GLU A 691 31.20 8.82 47.51
N GLU A 692 32.25 8.90 48.36
CA GLU A 692 32.69 7.77 49.15
C GLU A 692 31.64 7.39 50.21
N MET A 693 30.98 8.34 50.85
CA MET A 693 29.91 8.12 51.84
C MET A 693 28.68 7.45 51.21
N MET A 694 28.25 7.94 50.05
CA MET A 694 27.10 7.35 49.32
C MET A 694 27.40 5.95 48.78
N LEU A 695 28.63 5.68 48.34
CA LEU A 695 29.04 4.36 47.89
C LEU A 695 29.22 3.33 49.00
N GLU A 696 29.75 3.75 50.19
CA GLU A 696 29.99 2.84 51.31
C GLU A 696 28.76 2.68 52.24
N GLY A 697 27.92 3.70 52.33
CA GLY A 697 26.75 3.71 53.20
C GLY A 697 25.48 3.32 52.40
N TYR A 698 25.06 4.18 51.55
CA TYR A 698 23.76 4.11 50.88
C TYR A 698 23.64 2.88 49.94
N ALA A 699 24.71 2.56 49.21
CA ALA A 699 24.71 1.37 48.33
C ALA A 699 24.51 0.07 49.12
N VAL A 700 25.07 0.00 50.33
CA VAL A 700 24.97 -1.21 51.20
C VAL A 700 23.59 -1.30 51.85
N GLU A 701 23.00 -0.17 52.23
CA GLU A 701 21.72 -0.12 52.96
C GLU A 701 20.54 -0.38 52.00
N MET A 702 20.63 0.13 50.76
CA MET A 702 19.60 -0.03 49.74
C MET A 702 19.80 -1.25 48.83
N GLY A 703 20.91 -2.00 48.97
CA GLY A 703 21.20 -3.19 48.15
C GLY A 703 21.46 -2.89 46.67
N VAL A 704 21.78 -1.65 46.34
CA VAL A 704 22.02 -1.20 44.94
C VAL A 704 23.50 -1.37 44.56
N ASP A 705 23.79 -1.75 43.31
CA ASP A 705 25.17 -1.86 42.85
C ASP A 705 25.93 -0.52 42.98
N PRO A 706 27.07 -0.49 43.67
CA PRO A 706 27.86 0.73 43.79
C PRO A 706 28.24 1.43 42.49
N GLU A 707 28.34 0.68 41.37
CA GLU A 707 28.62 1.28 40.05
C GLU A 707 27.42 2.09 39.51
N THR A 708 26.18 1.66 39.76
CA THR A 708 24.95 2.39 39.41
C THR A 708 24.86 3.72 40.14
N ILE A 709 25.17 3.72 41.47
CA ILE A 709 25.22 4.96 42.28
C ILE A 709 26.33 5.87 41.76
N ARG A 710 27.48 5.32 41.37
CA ARG A 710 28.60 6.12 40.85
C ARG A 710 28.22 6.80 39.53
N GLU A 711 27.53 6.09 38.61
CA GLU A 711 27.05 6.69 37.36
C GLU A 711 26.04 7.79 37.66
N TYR A 712 25.08 7.56 38.55
CA TYR A 712 24.08 8.56 38.93
C TYR A 712 24.69 9.82 39.52
N ILE A 713 25.67 9.69 40.48
CA ILE A 713 26.38 10.84 41.07
C ILE A 713 27.26 11.56 40.04
N ALA A 714 27.83 10.84 39.05
CA ALA A 714 28.73 11.43 38.08
C ALA A 714 28.01 12.43 37.14
N ASP A 715 26.73 12.26 36.93
CA ASP A 715 25.91 13.16 36.10
C ASP A 715 25.37 14.38 36.91
N MET A 716 25.47 14.40 38.24
CA MET A 716 25.08 15.55 39.07
C MET A 716 26.18 16.61 39.11
N ASP A 717 25.81 17.86 39.03
CA ASP A 717 26.74 18.94 39.32
C ASP A 717 26.98 19.08 40.83
N ASP A 718 28.01 19.86 41.17
CA ASP A 718 28.42 19.99 42.60
C ASP A 718 27.35 20.67 43.47
N GLU A 719 26.52 21.56 42.91
CA GLU A 719 25.48 22.33 43.63
C GLU A 719 24.30 21.38 43.91
N THR A 720 23.83 20.65 42.93
CA THR A 720 22.74 19.68 43.06
C THR A 720 23.10 18.57 44.05
N LEU A 721 24.30 18.01 43.95
CA LEU A 721 24.77 16.95 44.86
C LEU A 721 24.86 17.46 46.30
N MET A 722 25.35 18.69 46.49
CA MET A 722 25.46 19.28 47.84
C MET A 722 24.10 19.59 48.45
N ASP A 723 23.13 20.03 47.61
CA ASP A 723 21.77 20.29 48.10
C ASP A 723 21.06 18.98 48.45
N TYR A 724 21.20 17.93 47.63
CA TYR A 724 20.67 16.61 47.95
C TYR A 724 21.21 16.05 49.27
N VAL A 725 22.53 16.12 49.50
CA VAL A 725 23.13 15.67 50.77
C VAL A 725 22.73 16.56 51.94
N ARG A 726 22.51 17.87 51.70
CA ARG A 726 22.00 18.78 52.71
C ARG A 726 20.61 18.36 53.20
N GLU A 727 19.71 18.03 52.26
CA GLU A 727 18.36 17.60 52.61
C GLU A 727 18.35 16.25 53.32
N MET A 728 19.10 15.24 52.86
CA MET A 728 19.27 13.98 53.57
C MET A 728 19.85 14.17 54.98
N THR A 729 20.81 15.09 55.13
CA THR A 729 21.39 15.40 56.43
C THR A 729 20.36 16.07 57.32
N ALA A 730 19.52 16.94 56.77
CA ALA A 730 18.46 17.59 57.53
C ALA A 730 17.44 16.58 58.05
N GLU A 731 17.05 15.63 57.22
CA GLU A 731 16.15 14.54 57.59
C GLU A 731 16.73 13.67 58.72
N ALA A 732 17.96 13.22 58.55
CA ALA A 732 18.66 12.47 59.61
C ALA A 732 18.79 13.25 60.93
N VAL A 733 18.99 14.57 60.88
CA VAL A 733 19.03 15.43 62.04
C VAL A 733 17.66 15.53 62.71
N ARG A 734 16.59 15.67 61.89
CA ARG A 734 15.19 15.70 62.38
C ARG A 734 14.85 14.37 63.04
N GLU A 735 15.19 13.23 62.46
CA GLU A 735 14.96 11.92 63.06
C GLU A 735 15.74 11.68 64.36
N GLN A 736 17.02 12.00 64.32
CA GLN A 736 17.84 11.89 65.55
C GLN A 736 17.32 12.75 66.72
N TYR A 737 16.81 13.96 66.39
CA TYR A 737 16.19 14.84 67.38
C TYR A 737 14.89 14.21 67.90
N ALA A 738 14.05 13.71 67.06
CA ALA A 738 12.81 13.05 67.43
C ALA A 738 13.05 11.81 68.31
N ASP A 739 14.02 10.98 67.96
CA ASP A 739 14.39 9.82 68.78
C ASP A 739 14.87 10.20 70.15
N ALA A 740 15.69 11.24 70.25
CA ALA A 740 16.16 11.75 71.52
C ALA A 740 15.00 12.31 72.41
N ALA A 741 14.08 13.04 71.78
CA ALA A 741 12.85 13.53 72.38
C ALA A 741 11.95 12.38 72.87
N ARG A 742 11.69 11.37 72.01
CA ARG A 742 10.91 10.16 72.35
C ARG A 742 11.51 9.45 73.60
N ALA A 743 12.81 9.24 73.58
CA ALA A 743 13.50 8.62 74.71
C ALA A 743 13.34 9.40 76.01
N GLN A 744 13.33 10.74 75.97
CA GLN A 744 13.12 11.59 77.13
C GLN A 744 11.66 11.55 77.59
N LEU A 745 10.70 11.59 76.71
CA LEU A 745 9.27 11.62 77.01
C LEU A 745 8.70 10.25 77.41
N ALA A 746 9.31 9.15 77.01
CA ALA A 746 8.89 7.78 77.30
C ALA A 746 8.81 7.51 78.88
N ALA A 747 9.46 8.29 79.69
CA ALA A 747 9.41 8.17 81.15
C ALA A 747 8.27 8.95 81.83
N MET A 748 7.52 9.75 81.07
CA MET A 748 6.45 10.65 81.58
C MET A 748 5.08 10.00 81.39
N SER A 749 4.16 10.26 82.36
CA SER A 749 2.77 9.86 82.24
C SER A 749 1.98 10.85 81.37
N ALA A 750 0.84 10.43 80.78
CA ALA A 750 -0.04 11.30 79.97
C ALA A 750 -0.44 12.55 80.73
N GLU A 751 -0.69 12.47 82.10
CA GLU A 751 -1.01 13.61 82.87
C GLU A 751 0.18 14.59 83.02
N GLN A 752 1.42 14.06 83.10
CA GLN A 752 2.64 14.86 83.16
C GLN A 752 2.92 15.58 81.82
N LEU A 753 2.72 14.90 80.71
CA LEU A 753 2.86 15.48 79.38
C LEU A 753 1.80 16.56 79.09
N ALA A 754 0.53 16.29 79.44
CA ALA A 754 -0.54 17.30 79.38
C ALA A 754 -0.31 18.52 80.25
N MET A 755 0.25 18.31 81.43
CA MET A 755 0.64 19.43 82.35
C MET A 755 1.80 20.23 81.75
N ALA A 756 2.78 19.56 81.15
CA ALA A 756 3.90 20.18 80.47
C ALA A 756 3.49 21.13 79.39
N LEU A 757 2.55 20.67 78.49
CA LEU A 757 1.96 21.52 77.46
C LEU A 757 1.33 22.78 78.02
N SER A 758 0.57 22.65 79.12
CA SER A 758 -0.09 23.80 79.80
C SER A 758 0.87 24.77 80.47
N MET A 759 2.10 24.34 80.73
CA MET A 759 3.13 25.16 81.43
C MET A 759 4.21 25.75 80.51
N SER A 760 4.28 25.24 79.23
CA SER A 760 5.27 25.69 78.24
C SER A 760 4.59 26.64 77.29
N PRO A 761 5.03 27.89 77.16
CA PRO A 761 4.49 28.74 76.06
C PRO A 761 4.97 28.18 74.75
N LEU A 762 4.05 28.07 73.82
CA LEU A 762 4.34 27.69 72.44
C LEU A 762 5.09 28.79 71.67
N THR A 763 5.96 28.46 70.80
CA THR A 763 6.59 29.39 69.83
C THR A 763 5.62 29.79 68.71
N ASP A 764 5.89 30.86 68.00
CA ASP A 764 5.08 31.29 66.89
C ASP A 764 5.03 30.20 65.80
N GLU A 765 6.15 29.53 65.49
CA GLU A 765 6.24 28.38 64.64
C GLU A 765 5.37 27.20 65.08
N GLN A 766 5.35 26.94 66.42
CA GLN A 766 4.49 25.84 66.89
C GLN A 766 3.02 26.19 66.85
N TYR A 767 2.65 27.45 66.99
CA TYR A 767 1.28 27.89 66.76
C TYR A 767 0.88 27.74 65.31
N GLU A 768 1.74 28.17 64.36
CA GLU A 768 1.49 28.02 62.92
C GLU A 768 1.36 26.55 62.53
N TYR A 769 2.24 25.69 63.04
CA TYR A 769 2.21 24.26 62.81
C TYR A 769 0.89 23.61 63.31
N VAL A 770 0.53 23.90 64.60
CA VAL A 770 -0.70 23.34 65.15
C VAL A 770 -1.93 23.85 64.39
N TYR A 771 -1.92 25.09 63.95
CA TYR A 771 -2.98 25.66 63.16
C TYR A 771 -3.12 24.94 61.79
N ALA A 772 -2.02 24.74 61.09
CA ALA A 772 -2.01 24.13 59.78
C ALA A 772 -2.29 22.62 59.82
N GLU A 773 -1.74 21.89 60.80
CA GLU A 773 -1.71 20.43 60.73
C GLU A 773 -2.65 19.73 61.74
N LYS A 774 -3.12 20.46 62.78
CA LYS A 774 -3.89 19.83 63.86
C LYS A 774 -5.28 20.41 64.03
N LEU A 775 -5.52 21.62 63.63
CA LEU A 775 -6.87 22.15 63.64
C LEU A 775 -7.69 21.57 62.44
N PRO A 776 -8.96 21.31 62.68
CA PRO A 776 -9.83 20.98 61.57
C PRO A 776 -9.92 22.18 60.58
N PRO A 777 -9.88 21.96 59.29
CA PRO A 777 -9.98 23.02 58.30
C PRO A 777 -11.28 23.82 58.49
N LYS A 778 -11.26 25.11 58.22
CA LYS A 778 -12.46 25.98 58.26
C LYS A 778 -13.20 26.02 56.95
N TYR A 779 -12.52 25.73 55.87
CA TYR A 779 -13.00 25.69 54.50
C TYR A 779 -12.56 24.39 53.85
N SER A 780 -13.33 23.94 52.87
CA SER A 780 -12.92 22.84 51.99
C SER A 780 -11.89 23.38 51.00
N GLU A 781 -10.82 22.60 50.73
CA GLU A 781 -9.82 22.90 49.72
C GLU A 781 -10.31 22.53 48.34
N SER A 782 -11.35 21.70 48.24
CA SER A 782 -12.00 21.31 46.99
C SER A 782 -12.86 22.46 46.43
N THR A 783 -13.24 22.36 45.18
CA THR A 783 -14.26 23.20 44.54
C THR A 783 -15.59 22.45 44.41
N TYR A 784 -16.62 23.18 44.04
CA TYR A 784 -17.97 22.60 43.82
C TYR A 784 -17.93 21.58 42.69
N GLU A 785 -17.23 21.91 41.61
CA GLU A 785 -17.06 21.05 40.43
C GLU A 785 -16.27 19.78 40.75
N GLU A 786 -15.10 19.92 41.40
CA GLU A 786 -14.27 18.79 41.86
C GLU A 786 -15.05 17.88 42.81
N ASN A 787 -15.86 18.47 43.68
CA ASN A 787 -16.64 17.69 44.64
C ASN A 787 -17.77 16.89 43.96
N LEU A 788 -18.38 17.45 42.92
CA LEU A 788 -19.36 16.70 42.08
C LEU A 788 -18.68 15.56 41.35
N GLU A 789 -17.49 15.76 40.81
CA GLU A 789 -16.69 14.75 40.15
C GLU A 789 -16.26 13.64 41.15
N LEU A 790 -15.75 14.03 42.31
CA LEU A 790 -15.40 13.09 43.37
C LEU A 790 -16.59 12.23 43.80
N LEU A 791 -17.78 12.83 43.84
CA LEU A 791 -19.04 12.11 44.11
C LEU A 791 -19.56 11.33 42.94
N GLY A 792 -18.92 11.38 41.77
CA GLY A 792 -19.32 10.66 40.57
C GLY A 792 -20.65 11.15 39.95
N TYR A 793 -20.96 12.43 40.08
CA TYR A 793 -22.07 13.06 39.40
C TYR A 793 -21.78 13.14 37.89
N VAL A 794 -22.69 12.75 37.06
CA VAL A 794 -22.57 12.78 35.60
C VAL A 794 -23.71 13.55 34.94
N ASP A 795 -23.37 14.60 34.18
CA ASP A 795 -24.31 15.23 33.24
C ASP A 795 -24.31 14.46 31.93
N LYS A 796 -25.39 13.71 31.65
CA LYS A 796 -25.52 12.94 30.39
C LYS A 796 -25.48 13.80 29.13
N ASP A 797 -25.74 15.08 29.23
CA ASP A 797 -25.66 15.98 28.07
C ASP A 797 -24.22 16.43 27.79
N SER A 798 -23.30 16.25 28.76
CA SER A 798 -21.88 16.65 28.68
C SER A 798 -20.98 15.42 28.85
N PRO A 799 -20.75 14.61 27.77
CA PRO A 799 -19.85 13.48 27.84
C PRO A 799 -18.38 13.94 28.03
N SER A 800 -17.54 13.09 28.63
CA SER A 800 -16.10 13.31 28.74
C SER A 800 -15.36 12.98 27.43
N SER A 801 -15.94 12.09 26.62
CA SER A 801 -15.41 11.75 25.30
C SER A 801 -16.52 11.34 24.33
N ILE A 802 -16.24 11.53 23.02
CA ILE A 802 -17.12 11.07 21.95
C ILE A 802 -16.25 10.25 20.99
N SER A 803 -16.54 8.95 20.87
CA SER A 803 -15.85 8.04 19.97
C SER A 803 -16.69 7.76 18.73
N LEU A 804 -16.19 8.13 17.56
CA LEU A 804 -16.83 7.97 16.25
C LEU A 804 -16.21 6.78 15.51
N TYR A 805 -16.96 5.70 15.38
CA TYR A 805 -16.51 4.51 14.65
C TYR A 805 -16.86 4.66 13.17
N ALA A 806 -15.85 4.87 12.33
CA ALA A 806 -16.04 5.02 10.89
C ALA A 806 -16.42 3.69 10.24
N ALA A 807 -17.38 3.71 9.29
CA ALA A 807 -17.77 2.51 8.56
C ALA A 807 -16.70 2.03 7.56
N SER A 808 -15.86 2.95 7.05
CA SER A 808 -14.70 2.67 6.21
C SER A 808 -13.63 3.75 6.35
N PHE A 809 -12.43 3.50 5.79
CA PHE A 809 -11.36 4.50 5.80
C PHE A 809 -11.73 5.77 5.02
N ALA A 810 -12.49 5.64 3.94
CA ALA A 810 -12.98 6.78 3.18
C ALA A 810 -14.02 7.59 3.96
N ASP A 811 -14.81 6.93 4.82
CA ASP A 811 -15.81 7.58 5.65
C ASP A 811 -15.15 8.36 6.80
N LYS A 812 -13.99 7.91 7.28
CA LYS A 812 -13.20 8.66 8.26
C LYS A 812 -12.77 10.04 7.74
N ASP A 813 -12.35 10.12 6.48
CA ASP A 813 -12.02 11.41 5.84
C ASP A 813 -13.25 12.31 5.74
N GLU A 814 -14.45 11.73 5.52
CA GLU A 814 -15.70 12.47 5.50
C GLU A 814 -16.13 12.92 6.90
N ILE A 815 -15.91 12.11 7.93
CA ILE A 815 -16.13 12.52 9.34
C ILE A 815 -15.23 13.71 9.66
N ALA A 816 -13.94 13.63 9.35
CA ALA A 816 -12.99 14.74 9.55
C ALA A 816 -13.42 16.01 8.82
N ARG A 817 -13.96 15.87 7.60
CA ARG A 817 -14.51 17.01 6.84
C ARG A 817 -15.74 17.62 7.53
N ILE A 818 -16.63 16.81 8.07
CA ILE A 818 -17.81 17.27 8.78
C ILE A 818 -17.43 18.03 10.05
N ILE A 819 -16.46 17.51 10.83
CA ILE A 819 -15.92 18.22 12.00
C ILE A 819 -15.31 19.57 11.58
N SER A 820 -14.53 19.59 10.50
CA SER A 820 -13.97 20.85 9.97
C SER A 820 -15.04 21.84 9.50
N GLU A 821 -16.16 21.36 8.93
CA GLU A 821 -17.30 22.19 8.55
C GLU A 821 -18.06 22.71 9.79
N TYR A 822 -18.17 21.90 10.84
CA TYR A 822 -18.72 22.32 12.14
C TYR A 822 -17.86 23.45 12.72
N ASN A 823 -16.54 23.28 12.84
CA ASN A 823 -15.62 24.29 13.33
C ASN A 823 -15.69 25.59 12.52
N ALA A 824 -15.84 25.50 11.20
CA ALA A 824 -16.01 26.69 10.35
C ALA A 824 -17.38 27.39 10.51
N ALA A 825 -18.36 26.74 11.12
CA ALA A 825 -19.72 27.24 11.29
C ALA A 825 -19.98 27.80 12.68
N VAL A 826 -19.23 27.40 13.71
CA VAL A 826 -19.33 27.94 15.08
C VAL A 826 -18.79 29.39 15.11
N GLU A 827 -19.38 30.25 15.94
CA GLU A 827 -19.01 31.66 16.09
C GLU A 827 -18.00 31.90 17.22
N ASP A 828 -17.94 30.98 18.20
CA ASP A 828 -17.05 31.04 19.37
C ASP A 828 -15.93 30.05 19.18
N GLU A 829 -14.69 30.47 19.38
CA GLU A 829 -13.49 29.61 19.29
C GLU A 829 -13.51 28.52 20.39
N GLU A 830 -14.21 28.73 21.50
CA GLU A 830 -14.41 27.75 22.58
C GLU A 830 -15.31 26.56 22.16
N ASP A 831 -16.09 26.69 21.10
CA ASP A 831 -16.96 25.62 20.57
C ASP A 831 -16.27 24.80 19.45
N GLU A 832 -15.06 25.16 19.03
CA GLU A 832 -14.30 24.38 18.06
C GLU A 832 -13.85 23.05 18.64
N ILE A 833 -13.94 21.98 17.83
CA ILE A 833 -13.55 20.63 18.20
C ILE A 833 -12.14 20.33 17.72
N SER A 834 -11.27 20.02 18.65
CA SER A 834 -9.90 19.55 18.42
C SER A 834 -9.80 18.04 18.75
N TYR A 835 -9.10 17.29 17.90
CA TYR A 835 -8.86 15.86 18.12
C TYR A 835 -7.57 15.42 17.45
N THR A 836 -6.98 14.34 17.93
CA THR A 836 -5.78 13.74 17.33
C THR A 836 -6.10 12.43 16.65
N ASP A 837 -5.78 12.31 15.35
CA ASP A 837 -5.95 11.09 14.59
C ASP A 837 -4.66 10.27 14.54
N TYR A 838 -4.39 9.48 15.57
CA TYR A 838 -3.21 8.61 15.66
C TYR A 838 -3.09 7.60 14.54
N VAL A 839 -4.24 7.04 14.11
CA VAL A 839 -4.26 6.02 13.05
C VAL A 839 -3.87 6.63 11.71
N ALA A 840 -4.35 7.83 11.39
CA ALA A 840 -3.98 8.52 10.16
C ALA A 840 -2.48 8.84 10.11
N ILE A 841 -1.91 9.31 11.20
CA ILE A 841 -0.48 9.63 11.33
C ILE A 841 0.38 8.37 11.06
N LEU A 842 0.09 7.26 11.74
CA LEU A 842 0.83 6.01 11.58
C LEU A 842 0.68 5.42 10.17
N MET A 843 -0.55 5.40 9.63
CA MET A 843 -0.84 4.79 8.33
C MET A 843 -0.31 5.60 7.15
N SER A 844 -0.25 6.92 7.25
CA SER A 844 0.38 7.79 6.25
C SER A 844 1.83 7.42 6.01
N SER A 845 2.59 7.21 7.08
CA SER A 845 4.00 6.81 7.02
C SER A 845 4.16 5.42 6.38
N VAL A 846 3.35 4.44 6.77
CA VAL A 846 3.38 3.07 6.22
C VAL A 846 3.05 3.09 4.73
N SER A 847 1.99 3.79 4.32
CA SER A 847 1.58 3.90 2.92
C SER A 847 2.65 4.55 2.05
N THR A 848 3.33 5.58 2.56
CA THR A 848 4.42 6.27 1.86
C THR A 848 5.59 5.32 1.61
N ILE A 849 6.01 4.54 2.61
CA ILE A 849 7.10 3.55 2.46
C ILE A 849 6.74 2.50 1.42
N ILE A 850 5.53 1.95 1.46
CA ILE A 850 5.09 0.90 0.53
C ILE A 850 5.01 1.44 -0.90
N ASN A 851 4.49 2.64 -1.09
CA ASN A 851 4.44 3.30 -2.39
C ASN A 851 5.86 3.54 -2.94
N ALA A 852 6.78 4.01 -2.11
CA ALA A 852 8.18 4.20 -2.50
C ALA A 852 8.83 2.89 -2.96
N ILE A 853 8.69 1.81 -2.19
CA ILE A 853 9.20 0.47 -2.55
C ILE A 853 8.55 0.00 -3.87
N SER A 854 7.24 0.14 -4.02
CA SER A 854 6.51 -0.26 -5.21
C SER A 854 6.99 0.50 -6.45
N TYR A 855 7.20 1.82 -6.37
CA TYR A 855 7.72 2.63 -7.47
C TYR A 855 9.14 2.21 -7.89
N VAL A 856 10.02 1.93 -6.92
CA VAL A 856 11.38 1.45 -7.19
C VAL A 856 11.34 0.10 -7.92
N LEU A 857 10.52 -0.83 -7.44
CA LEU A 857 10.37 -2.14 -8.08
C LEU A 857 9.79 -2.02 -9.48
N ILE A 858 8.78 -1.18 -9.71
CA ILE A 858 8.19 -0.91 -11.02
C ILE A 858 9.25 -0.33 -11.97
N ALA A 859 10.08 0.60 -11.50
CA ALA A 859 11.15 1.19 -12.30
C ALA A 859 12.18 0.14 -12.77
N PHE A 860 12.63 -0.76 -11.90
CA PHE A 860 13.54 -1.84 -12.27
C PHE A 860 12.95 -2.77 -13.34
N VAL A 861 11.67 -3.08 -13.21
CA VAL A 861 11.02 -3.98 -14.16
C VAL A 861 10.66 -3.29 -15.47
N ALA A 862 10.39 -2.00 -15.46
CA ALA A 862 10.24 -1.21 -16.68
C ALA A 862 11.48 -1.30 -17.57
N ILE A 863 12.68 -1.29 -16.97
CA ILE A 863 13.94 -1.52 -17.69
C ILE A 863 13.95 -2.91 -18.33
N SER A 864 13.56 -3.95 -17.60
CA SER A 864 13.47 -5.32 -18.12
C SER A 864 12.51 -5.43 -19.31
N LEU A 865 11.39 -4.72 -19.27
CA LEU A 865 10.42 -4.67 -20.36
C LEU A 865 10.98 -4.02 -21.62
N VAL A 866 11.73 -2.93 -21.47
CA VAL A 866 12.43 -2.28 -22.58
C VAL A 866 13.44 -3.23 -23.20
N VAL A 867 14.24 -3.94 -22.39
CA VAL A 867 15.21 -4.92 -22.86
C VAL A 867 14.52 -6.07 -23.63
N SER A 868 13.41 -6.59 -23.11
CA SER A 868 12.60 -7.60 -23.79
C SER A 868 12.08 -7.11 -25.13
N SER A 869 11.61 -5.87 -25.20
CA SER A 869 11.11 -5.26 -26.43
C SER A 869 12.23 -5.11 -27.49
N ILE A 870 13.42 -4.69 -27.07
CA ILE A 870 14.60 -4.63 -27.95
C ILE A 870 14.95 -6.02 -28.46
N MET A 871 14.92 -7.03 -27.58
CA MET A 871 15.19 -8.43 -27.96
C MET A 871 14.22 -8.90 -29.06
N ILE A 872 12.91 -8.66 -28.90
CA ILE A 872 11.91 -8.98 -29.92
C ILE A 872 12.20 -8.25 -31.22
N GLY A 873 12.55 -6.97 -31.16
CA GLY A 873 12.96 -6.18 -32.32
C GLY A 873 14.15 -6.80 -33.08
N ILE A 874 15.17 -7.26 -32.36
CA ILE A 874 16.35 -7.93 -32.94
C ILE A 874 15.95 -9.25 -33.59
N ILE A 875 15.13 -10.08 -32.92
CA ILE A 875 14.68 -11.37 -33.48
C ILE A 875 13.82 -11.15 -34.72
N THR A 876 12.94 -10.17 -34.69
CA THR A 876 12.13 -9.79 -35.89
C THR A 876 13.04 -9.30 -37.01
N TYR A 877 14.09 -8.53 -36.73
CA TYR A 877 15.07 -8.11 -37.74
C TYR A 877 15.76 -9.32 -38.39
N ILE A 878 16.20 -10.29 -37.60
CA ILE A 878 16.79 -11.55 -38.12
C ILE A 878 15.77 -12.32 -38.97
N SER A 879 14.49 -12.37 -38.51
CA SER A 879 13.42 -12.99 -39.29
C SER A 879 13.22 -12.32 -40.66
N VAL A 880 13.31 -10.99 -40.72
CA VAL A 880 13.27 -10.24 -41.99
C VAL A 880 14.44 -10.62 -42.91
N LEU A 881 15.64 -10.74 -42.39
CA LEU A 881 16.83 -11.14 -43.16
C LEU A 881 16.68 -12.54 -43.74
N GLU A 882 16.21 -13.51 -42.97
CA GLU A 882 15.97 -14.89 -43.43
C GLU A 882 14.87 -14.99 -44.51
N ARG A 883 13.92 -14.06 -44.52
CA ARG A 883 12.77 -14.05 -45.42
C ARG A 883 12.91 -13.05 -46.58
N THR A 884 14.14 -12.57 -46.84
CA THR A 884 14.42 -11.60 -47.89
C THR A 884 13.89 -12.04 -49.23
N LYS A 885 14.00 -13.32 -49.57
CA LYS A 885 13.46 -13.91 -50.83
C LYS A 885 11.91 -13.86 -50.91
N GLU A 886 11.21 -14.10 -49.78
CA GLU A 886 9.75 -13.99 -49.73
C GLU A 886 9.31 -12.53 -49.91
N ILE A 887 10.05 -11.58 -49.30
CA ILE A 887 9.82 -10.14 -49.47
C ILE A 887 9.98 -9.77 -50.96
N GLY A 888 11.05 -10.28 -51.60
CA GLY A 888 11.29 -10.09 -53.03
C GLY A 888 10.13 -10.59 -53.92
N ILE A 889 9.60 -11.78 -53.62
CA ILE A 889 8.43 -12.35 -54.31
C ILE A 889 7.20 -11.45 -54.14
N LEU A 890 6.89 -11.04 -52.90
CA LEU A 890 5.73 -10.16 -52.63
C LEU A 890 5.83 -8.83 -53.40
N ARG A 891 7.02 -8.20 -53.36
CA ARG A 891 7.28 -6.94 -54.05
C ARG A 891 7.23 -7.09 -55.60
N SER A 892 7.73 -8.21 -56.16
CA SER A 892 7.69 -8.44 -57.58
C SER A 892 6.27 -8.67 -58.12
N ILE A 893 5.35 -9.17 -57.30
CA ILE A 893 3.92 -9.35 -57.64
C ILE A 893 3.15 -8.04 -57.43
N GLY A 894 3.78 -6.96 -56.93
CA GLY A 894 3.17 -5.65 -56.80
C GLY A 894 2.64 -5.34 -55.40
N ALA A 895 3.13 -6.02 -54.33
CA ALA A 895 2.85 -5.60 -52.97
C ALA A 895 3.50 -4.24 -52.69
N SER A 896 2.73 -3.32 -52.10
CA SER A 896 3.24 -2.01 -51.73
C SER A 896 4.22 -2.12 -50.56
N LYS A 897 5.07 -1.11 -50.36
CA LYS A 897 5.96 -1.03 -49.18
C LYS A 897 5.15 -1.12 -47.87
N ARG A 898 3.94 -0.54 -47.87
CA ARG A 898 3.03 -0.54 -46.73
C ARG A 898 2.46 -1.94 -46.45
N ASP A 899 2.15 -2.69 -47.50
CA ASP A 899 1.62 -4.06 -47.34
C ASP A 899 2.66 -4.98 -46.73
N VAL A 900 3.91 -4.87 -47.19
CA VAL A 900 5.05 -5.63 -46.62
C VAL A 900 5.26 -5.24 -45.15
N SER A 901 5.29 -3.93 -44.84
CA SER A 901 5.41 -3.46 -43.47
C SER A 901 4.26 -3.96 -42.59
N ASN A 902 3.03 -3.93 -43.07
CA ASN A 902 1.85 -4.39 -42.33
C ASN A 902 1.91 -5.90 -42.02
N VAL A 903 2.49 -6.72 -42.89
CA VAL A 903 2.67 -8.16 -42.64
C VAL A 903 3.62 -8.37 -41.46
N PHE A 904 4.76 -7.65 -41.39
CA PHE A 904 5.72 -7.77 -40.28
C PHE A 904 5.21 -7.11 -39.02
N ASN A 905 4.51 -5.97 -39.12
CA ASN A 905 3.88 -5.33 -37.95
C ASN A 905 2.77 -6.24 -37.37
N ALA A 906 2.02 -6.94 -38.18
CA ALA A 906 1.04 -7.93 -37.74
C ALA A 906 1.72 -9.13 -37.06
N GLU A 907 2.90 -9.53 -37.53
CA GLU A 907 3.72 -10.58 -36.91
C GLU A 907 4.15 -10.19 -35.50
N THR A 908 4.71 -8.99 -35.32
CA THR A 908 5.13 -8.48 -34.00
C THR A 908 3.94 -8.30 -33.06
N LEU A 909 2.78 -7.89 -33.57
CA LEU A 909 1.56 -7.76 -32.75
C LEU A 909 1.10 -9.13 -32.21
N ILE A 910 1.13 -10.19 -33.06
CA ILE A 910 0.80 -11.55 -32.65
C ILE A 910 1.82 -12.07 -31.61
N GLU A 911 3.11 -11.84 -31.85
CA GLU A 911 4.16 -12.23 -30.92
C GLU A 911 4.02 -11.52 -29.55
N GLY A 912 3.69 -10.21 -29.56
CA GLY A 912 3.40 -9.44 -28.36
C GLY A 912 2.18 -9.94 -27.58
N PHE A 913 1.11 -10.27 -28.29
CA PHE A 913 -0.06 -10.88 -27.69
C PHE A 913 0.27 -12.25 -27.06
N ALA A 914 1.00 -13.09 -27.79
CA ALA A 914 1.41 -14.40 -27.29
C ALA A 914 2.34 -14.28 -26.06
N ALA A 915 3.30 -13.33 -26.10
CA ALA A 915 4.19 -13.05 -24.97
C ALA A 915 3.41 -12.58 -23.74
N GLY A 916 2.42 -11.68 -23.94
CA GLY A 916 1.54 -11.21 -22.86
C GLY A 916 0.73 -12.35 -22.23
N VAL A 917 0.08 -13.17 -23.05
CA VAL A 917 -0.73 -14.29 -22.55
C VAL A 917 0.14 -15.34 -21.85
N ILE A 918 1.31 -15.68 -22.41
CA ILE A 918 2.26 -16.60 -21.78
C ILE A 918 2.76 -16.02 -20.47
N GLY A 919 3.11 -14.72 -20.45
CA GLY A 919 3.58 -14.02 -19.25
C GLY A 919 2.57 -14.10 -18.12
N ILE A 920 1.32 -13.74 -18.39
CA ILE A 920 0.23 -13.82 -17.40
C ILE A 920 0.00 -15.28 -16.96
N GLY A 921 -0.05 -16.23 -17.90
CA GLY A 921 -0.25 -17.65 -17.58
C GLY A 921 0.85 -18.21 -16.65
N VAL A 922 2.11 -17.87 -16.93
CA VAL A 922 3.24 -18.28 -16.10
C VAL A 922 3.18 -17.60 -14.73
N THR A 923 2.83 -16.31 -14.67
CA THR A 923 2.65 -15.57 -13.42
C THR A 923 1.60 -16.22 -12.52
N LEU A 924 0.43 -16.56 -13.07
CA LEU A 924 -0.62 -17.24 -12.30
C LEU A 924 -0.18 -18.60 -11.75
N LEU A 925 0.68 -19.32 -12.48
CA LEU A 925 1.28 -20.56 -11.98
C LEU A 925 2.34 -20.32 -10.89
N LEU A 926 3.13 -19.24 -11.01
CA LEU A 926 4.17 -18.89 -10.04
C LEU A 926 3.60 -18.28 -8.75
N ILE A 927 2.46 -17.62 -8.80
CA ILE A 927 1.76 -17.08 -7.61
C ILE A 927 1.47 -18.20 -6.60
N ILE A 928 1.16 -19.41 -7.03
CA ILE A 928 0.84 -20.53 -6.13
C ILE A 928 2.00 -20.85 -5.18
N PRO A 929 3.22 -21.20 -5.65
CA PRO A 929 4.35 -21.45 -4.74
C PRO A 929 4.83 -20.17 -4.03
N ILE A 930 4.69 -19.00 -4.63
CA ILE A 930 5.05 -17.72 -4.00
C ILE A 930 4.18 -17.48 -2.78
N ASN A 931 2.87 -17.67 -2.86
CA ASN A 931 1.97 -17.53 -1.73
C ASN A 931 2.33 -18.49 -0.59
N ALA A 932 2.66 -19.74 -0.89
CA ALA A 932 3.12 -20.68 0.12
C ALA A 932 4.44 -20.24 0.79
N ILE A 933 5.36 -19.65 0.03
CA ILE A 933 6.63 -19.10 0.58
C ILE A 933 6.36 -17.88 1.43
N VAL A 934 5.53 -16.95 0.96
CA VAL A 934 5.19 -15.72 1.70
C VAL A 934 4.53 -16.07 3.02
N GLN A 935 3.53 -16.93 3.01
CA GLN A 935 2.84 -17.38 4.23
C GLN A 935 3.78 -18.08 5.23
N ASN A 936 4.68 -18.93 4.74
CA ASN A 936 5.67 -19.59 5.61
C ASN A 936 6.72 -18.64 6.21
N LEU A 937 7.08 -17.57 5.49
CA LEU A 937 8.07 -16.59 5.96
C LEU A 937 7.48 -15.55 6.90
N THR A 938 6.24 -15.14 6.65
CA THR A 938 5.58 -14.08 7.42
C THR A 938 4.70 -14.61 8.55
N GLY A 939 4.28 -15.88 8.48
CA GLY A 939 3.29 -16.45 9.38
C GLY A 939 1.85 -15.91 9.15
N ILE A 940 1.63 -15.08 8.13
CA ILE A 940 0.35 -14.40 7.87
C ILE A 940 -0.41 -15.16 6.77
N GLU A 941 -1.47 -15.86 7.13
CA GLU A 941 -2.27 -16.65 6.17
C GLU A 941 -3.06 -15.78 5.17
N SER A 942 -3.46 -14.59 5.58
CA SER A 942 -4.24 -13.65 4.78
C SER A 942 -3.40 -12.90 3.73
N LEU A 943 -2.08 -12.84 3.86
CA LEU A 943 -1.19 -12.17 2.91
C LEU A 943 -0.97 -13.04 1.67
N ARG A 944 -1.64 -12.70 0.56
CA ARG A 944 -1.60 -13.44 -0.70
C ARG A 944 -1.34 -12.51 -1.88
N ALA A 945 -0.36 -12.83 -2.71
CA ALA A 945 -0.18 -12.16 -4.00
C ALA A 945 -1.37 -12.46 -4.91
N ILE A 946 -2.04 -11.42 -5.41
CA ILE A 946 -3.24 -11.51 -6.25
C ILE A 946 -3.04 -10.63 -7.46
N LEU A 947 -3.11 -11.21 -8.67
CA LEU A 947 -3.05 -10.44 -9.91
C LEU A 947 -4.44 -9.87 -10.23
N PRO A 948 -4.64 -8.53 -10.20
CA PRO A 948 -5.91 -7.94 -10.59
C PRO A 948 -6.17 -8.19 -12.09
N ALA A 949 -7.40 -8.55 -12.44
CA ALA A 949 -7.78 -8.85 -13.83
C ALA A 949 -7.53 -7.66 -14.77
N SER A 950 -7.80 -6.44 -14.33
CA SER A 950 -7.52 -5.20 -15.06
C SER A 950 -6.02 -5.04 -15.33
N GLY A 951 -5.17 -5.30 -14.35
CA GLY A 951 -3.72 -5.28 -14.47
C GLY A 951 -3.20 -6.31 -15.46
N GLY A 952 -3.75 -7.54 -15.44
CA GLY A 952 -3.42 -8.57 -16.39
C GLY A 952 -3.74 -8.17 -17.84
N VAL A 953 -4.93 -7.63 -18.09
CA VAL A 953 -5.33 -7.12 -19.42
C VAL A 953 -4.43 -5.95 -19.85
N ALA A 954 -4.17 -5.00 -18.96
CA ALA A 954 -3.29 -3.86 -19.23
C ALA A 954 -1.88 -4.32 -19.66
N LEU A 955 -1.31 -5.31 -18.97
CA LEU A 955 0.02 -5.85 -19.30
C LEU A 955 0.06 -6.52 -20.67
N VAL A 956 -1.01 -7.24 -21.08
CA VAL A 956 -1.10 -7.79 -22.43
C VAL A 956 -1.14 -6.68 -23.47
N VAL A 957 -1.92 -5.63 -23.24
CA VAL A 957 -2.00 -4.47 -24.14
C VAL A 957 -0.65 -3.74 -24.23
N ILE A 958 0.00 -3.50 -23.10
CA ILE A 958 1.34 -2.89 -23.06
C ILE A 958 2.35 -3.74 -23.83
N SER A 959 2.32 -5.07 -23.64
CA SER A 959 3.15 -6.00 -24.41
C SER A 959 2.94 -5.84 -25.91
N MET A 960 1.70 -5.78 -26.37
CA MET A 960 1.36 -5.59 -27.79
C MET A 960 1.87 -4.25 -28.31
N ILE A 961 1.72 -3.18 -27.55
CA ILE A 961 2.17 -1.84 -27.94
C ILE A 961 3.70 -1.79 -28.05
N LEU A 962 4.41 -2.29 -27.05
CA LEU A 962 5.87 -2.26 -27.03
C LEU A 962 6.48 -3.12 -28.12
N THR A 963 5.96 -4.32 -28.36
CA THR A 963 6.42 -5.19 -29.42
C THR A 963 6.08 -4.61 -30.80
N PHE A 964 4.94 -3.94 -30.96
CA PHE A 964 4.61 -3.22 -32.17
C PHE A 964 5.60 -2.08 -32.45
N ILE A 965 5.94 -1.28 -31.44
CA ILE A 965 6.94 -0.21 -31.57
C ILE A 965 8.31 -0.79 -31.92
N ALA A 966 8.75 -1.86 -31.25
CA ALA A 966 10.01 -2.53 -31.54
C ALA A 966 10.05 -3.10 -32.98
N GLY A 967 8.90 -3.53 -33.50
CA GLY A 967 8.73 -4.05 -34.85
C GLY A 967 8.76 -3.01 -35.98
N LEU A 968 8.54 -1.72 -35.68
CA LEU A 968 8.49 -0.65 -36.69
C LEU A 968 9.79 -0.49 -37.49
N ILE A 969 10.94 -0.62 -36.82
CA ILE A 969 12.24 -0.51 -37.46
C ILE A 969 12.49 -1.71 -38.40
N PRO A 970 12.38 -2.99 -37.95
CA PRO A 970 12.54 -4.14 -38.84
C PRO A 970 11.55 -4.17 -40.01
N SER A 971 10.29 -3.85 -39.76
CA SER A 971 9.25 -3.81 -40.80
C SER A 971 9.51 -2.73 -41.85
N GLY A 972 10.00 -1.56 -41.43
CA GLY A 972 10.44 -0.50 -42.31
C GLY A 972 11.64 -0.90 -43.16
N PHE A 973 12.57 -1.67 -42.58
CA PHE A 973 13.71 -2.22 -43.30
C PHE A 973 13.25 -3.27 -44.37
N ALA A 974 12.37 -4.17 -43.98
CA ALA A 974 11.76 -5.14 -44.88
C ALA A 974 11.07 -4.46 -46.10
N ALA A 975 10.33 -3.40 -45.82
CA ALA A 975 9.57 -2.67 -46.87
C ALA A 975 10.46 -1.94 -47.87
N ARG A 976 11.67 -1.59 -47.52
CA ARG A 976 12.63 -0.84 -48.36
C ARG A 976 13.56 -1.74 -49.19
N ARG A 977 13.55 -3.07 -48.99
CA ARG A 977 14.39 -3.99 -49.76
C ARG A 977 14.07 -3.93 -51.22
N ASP A 978 15.15 -3.91 -52.05
CA ASP A 978 15.01 -3.97 -53.51
C ASP A 978 14.52 -5.38 -53.96
N PRO A 979 13.46 -5.49 -54.75
CA PRO A 979 12.94 -6.80 -55.15
C PRO A 979 13.92 -7.61 -56.02
N VAL A 980 14.79 -6.97 -56.81
CA VAL A 980 15.74 -7.68 -57.70
C VAL A 980 16.87 -8.26 -56.86
N GLU A 981 17.42 -7.45 -55.89
CA GLU A 981 18.44 -7.94 -54.99
C GLU A 981 17.89 -9.08 -54.10
N ALA A 982 16.67 -8.88 -53.59
CA ALA A 982 16.02 -9.86 -52.71
C ALA A 982 15.75 -11.22 -53.39
N LEU A 983 15.49 -11.22 -54.71
CA LEU A 983 15.28 -12.44 -55.48
C LEU A 983 16.58 -13.15 -55.90
N ARG A 984 17.73 -12.41 -55.87
CA ARG A 984 19.08 -12.93 -56.21
C ARG A 984 19.83 -13.50 -55.02
N THR A 985 19.41 -13.18 -53.79
CA THR A 985 20.00 -13.78 -52.58
C THR A 985 19.67 -15.29 -52.54
N GLU A 986 20.71 -16.14 -52.51
CA GLU A 986 20.58 -17.58 -52.34
C GLU A 986 20.09 -17.98 -50.93
#